data_11542bec9a063916bd2002f8941b0617
#
_entry.id   11542bec9a063916bd2002f8941b0617
#
_cell.length_a   1.000
_cell.length_b   1.000
_cell.length_c   1.000
_cell.angle_alpha   90.00
_cell.angle_beta   90.00
_cell.angle_gamma   90.00
#
_symmetry.space_group_name_H-M   'P 1'
#
loop_
_entity.id
_entity.type
_entity.pdbx_description
1 polymer ?
#
loop_
_entity_poly.entity_id
_entity_poly.type
_entity_poly.pdbx_seq_one_letter_code
_entity_poly.pdbx_strand_id
1 'polypeptide(L)'
;MLRFDPAAARDLLSALDRGEPSPRTPAAESPATISTGQSIPYLAAIARFAAALTERGRVLPVLAAEDGGYCARWRPVLTGPDLERARDLAAAMPPLCRAAVADNPQADNPQADDPAALFTAALSALTDAAVRTRLPVPLLPPRRGRAPARISISERFVVSLTAIDARIQVATPQDEAEARDLAAELATWLDSARMPAGPVRTCFRLTEPADPGKDTWRVTFTLQSTDDPSLMVSAADVWAGAASIGGGGDPVEQLLAGLGRAARLFPELAKALQAAAPRSVPLDTPGAFQFLKQTGPLLASAGFGVLLPDWVRKARLGLKLTTRTKRTSSAAGGAAPGKFGMADLVDFRYDLAVGDDSLDADELAELARQKVPLVRLRGQWVELDEAHLTAALKFLERNKPGTMTATDALAAGMGLRPPEDEDVPLAAVDADGWLGDLLSGQADQRLQPVPAPPGFTGTLRPYQERGLAWLSFLGGLGLGGVLADDMGLGKTIQLLSLVAASPGSGPTLLICPMSLVGNWQREAAKFTPDLRVHVHHGADRLDGDELTEALSSADLVLTTYGVATRDRAALSEVTWARVVCDEAQNIKNHTTRQAQAVRALPAATRIALTGTPVENRLSELWSIMDFTNPGLLGRAEAFRRKYVIPVERDADADATAALKRLTSPFCLRRLKTDRSIITDLPEKQE
;
A
#
# COMPACT_ATOMS: atom_id res chain seq x y z
N MET A 1 13.87 -35.64 17.77
CA MET A 1 14.53 -34.44 17.26
C MET A 1 13.93 -34.12 15.86
N LEU A 2 13.07 -33.13 15.75
CA LEU A 2 12.55 -32.69 14.45
C LEU A 2 13.66 -31.85 13.80
N ARG A 3 14.34 -32.42 12.81
CA ARG A 3 15.27 -31.63 11.98
C ARG A 3 14.47 -30.54 11.25
N PHE A 4 14.86 -29.31 11.43
CA PHE A 4 14.33 -28.20 10.69
C PHE A 4 14.78 -28.33 9.22
N ASP A 5 13.83 -28.72 8.34
CA ASP A 5 14.04 -28.68 6.90
C ASP A 5 13.57 -27.32 6.39
N PRO A 6 14.48 -26.44 5.94
CA PRO A 6 14.14 -25.09 5.52
C PRO A 6 13.14 -25.03 4.34
N ALA A 7 13.19 -26.00 3.42
CA ALA A 7 12.27 -26.04 2.28
C ALA A 7 10.86 -26.43 2.73
N ALA A 8 10.73 -27.49 3.53
CA ALA A 8 9.47 -27.92 4.10
C ALA A 8 8.89 -26.87 5.08
N ALA A 9 9.76 -26.23 5.88
CA ALA A 9 9.35 -25.15 6.78
C ALA A 9 8.81 -23.94 6.03
N ARG A 10 9.45 -23.52 4.94
CA ARG A 10 8.99 -22.41 4.11
C ARG A 10 7.58 -22.66 3.57
N ASP A 11 7.33 -23.85 3.03
CA ASP A 11 6.04 -24.19 2.43
C ASP A 11 4.94 -24.25 3.51
N LEU A 12 5.26 -24.82 4.67
CA LEU A 12 4.38 -24.85 5.83
C LEU A 12 4.07 -23.43 6.35
N LEU A 13 5.08 -22.59 6.54
CA LEU A 13 4.92 -21.22 7.01
C LEU A 13 4.11 -20.37 6.02
N SER A 14 4.30 -20.59 4.71
CA SER A 14 3.52 -19.92 3.67
C SER A 14 2.06 -20.37 3.66
N ALA A 15 1.77 -21.65 3.89
CA ALA A 15 0.41 -22.18 3.99
C ALA A 15 -0.31 -21.64 5.24
N LEU A 16 0.36 -21.64 6.40
CA LEU A 16 -0.17 -21.10 7.65
C LEU A 16 -0.44 -19.59 7.57
N ASP A 17 0.40 -18.85 6.88
CA ASP A 17 0.22 -17.40 6.65
C ASP A 17 -1.01 -17.10 5.77
N ARG A 18 -1.34 -18.00 4.83
CA ARG A 18 -2.56 -17.93 4.00
C ARG A 18 -3.82 -18.43 4.70
N GLY A 19 -3.69 -18.97 5.93
CA GLY A 19 -4.80 -19.58 6.66
C GLY A 19 -5.25 -20.93 6.07
N GLU A 20 -4.41 -21.59 5.30
CA GLU A 20 -4.66 -22.92 4.72
C GLU A 20 -4.41 -24.00 5.78
N PRO A 21 -5.20 -25.09 5.81
CA PRO A 21 -4.92 -26.22 6.69
C PRO A 21 -3.56 -26.83 6.36
N SER A 22 -2.78 -27.13 7.38
CA SER A 22 -1.45 -27.75 7.20
C SER A 22 -1.58 -29.10 6.49
N PRO A 23 -0.84 -29.36 5.39
CA PRO A 23 -0.91 -30.64 4.67
C PRO A 23 -0.35 -31.85 5.45
N ARG A 24 0.17 -31.63 6.65
CA ARG A 24 0.78 -32.67 7.50
C ARG A 24 0.09 -32.88 8.86
N THR A 25 -1.05 -32.26 9.11
CA THR A 25 -1.87 -32.57 10.29
C THR A 25 -2.68 -33.83 9.97
N PRO A 26 -2.48 -34.97 10.66
CA PRO A 26 -3.39 -36.10 10.50
C PRO A 26 -4.79 -35.62 10.88
N ALA A 27 -5.80 -36.06 10.12
CA ALA A 27 -7.19 -35.76 10.38
C ALA A 27 -7.55 -36.23 11.80
N ALA A 28 -7.45 -35.34 12.76
CA ALA A 28 -7.94 -35.58 14.11
C ALA A 28 -9.46 -35.36 14.08
N GLU A 29 -10.18 -36.30 14.63
CA GLU A 29 -11.63 -36.38 14.68
C GLU A 29 -12.32 -35.30 15.52
N SER A 30 -11.65 -34.18 15.84
CA SER A 30 -12.25 -33.01 16.48
C SER A 30 -11.62 -31.72 15.96
N PRO A 31 -12.41 -30.70 15.62
CA PRO A 31 -11.90 -29.38 15.24
C PRO A 31 -11.43 -28.62 16.50
N ALA A 32 -10.38 -29.07 17.15
CA ALA A 32 -9.66 -28.26 18.11
C ALA A 32 -9.02 -27.11 17.32
N THR A 33 -9.46 -25.90 17.57
CA THR A 33 -8.86 -24.68 17.03
C THR A 33 -7.43 -24.60 17.56
N ILE A 34 -6.44 -25.01 16.76
CA ILE A 34 -5.03 -24.88 17.13
C ILE A 34 -4.70 -23.39 17.08
N SER A 35 -4.62 -22.76 18.24
CA SER A 35 -4.12 -21.39 18.33
C SER A 35 -2.60 -21.43 18.18
N THR A 36 -2.09 -20.82 17.12
CA THR A 36 -0.65 -20.72 16.89
C THR A 36 -0.08 -19.64 17.80
N GLY A 37 0.93 -19.99 18.61
CA GLY A 37 1.67 -19.02 19.43
C GLY A 37 2.45 -18.02 18.57
N GLN A 38 2.99 -16.96 19.19
CA GLN A 38 3.69 -15.84 18.52
C GLN A 38 4.90 -16.28 17.67
N SER A 39 5.47 -17.46 17.91
CA SER A 39 6.64 -17.97 17.18
C SER A 39 6.35 -18.30 15.71
N ILE A 40 5.15 -18.79 15.39
CA ILE A 40 4.79 -19.14 13.99
C ILE A 40 4.61 -17.89 13.11
N PRO A 41 3.83 -16.86 13.51
CA PRO A 41 3.79 -15.60 12.79
C PRO A 41 5.16 -14.93 12.62
N TYR A 42 6.02 -15.03 13.63
CA TYR A 42 7.38 -14.52 13.57
C TYR A 42 8.23 -15.25 12.53
N LEU A 43 8.25 -16.59 12.53
CA LEU A 43 8.95 -17.37 11.51
C LEU A 43 8.39 -17.16 10.10
N ALA A 44 7.08 -16.98 9.98
CA ALA A 44 6.45 -16.60 8.71
C ALA A 44 6.90 -15.22 8.22
N ALA A 45 7.10 -14.25 9.12
CA ALA A 45 7.66 -12.95 8.78
C ALA A 45 9.10 -13.05 8.26
N ILE A 46 9.95 -13.91 8.86
CA ILE A 46 11.32 -14.18 8.35
C ILE A 46 11.24 -14.85 6.96
N ALA A 47 10.35 -15.81 6.76
CA ALA A 47 10.20 -16.49 5.47
C ALA A 47 9.74 -15.52 4.35
N ARG A 48 8.81 -14.61 4.64
CA ARG A 48 8.42 -13.53 3.71
C ARG A 48 9.59 -12.60 3.41
N PHE A 49 10.37 -12.23 4.41
CA PHE A 49 11.54 -11.38 4.20
C PHE A 49 12.59 -12.07 3.32
N ALA A 50 12.89 -13.36 3.55
CA ALA A 50 13.77 -14.16 2.70
C ALA A 50 13.26 -14.23 1.24
N ALA A 51 11.97 -14.43 1.04
CA ALA A 51 11.37 -14.43 -0.29
C ALA A 51 11.50 -13.08 -0.99
N ALA A 52 11.24 -11.98 -0.29
CA ALA A 52 11.37 -10.62 -0.83
C ALA A 52 12.83 -10.28 -1.21
N LEU A 53 13.83 -10.70 -0.40
CA LEU A 53 15.24 -10.55 -0.73
C LEU A 53 15.61 -11.35 -2.00
N THR A 54 15.08 -12.57 -2.13
CA THR A 54 15.30 -13.42 -3.31
C THR A 54 14.69 -12.79 -4.57
N GLU A 55 13.46 -12.26 -4.50
CA GLU A 55 12.77 -11.59 -5.61
C GLU A 55 13.52 -10.36 -6.13
N ARG A 56 14.16 -9.63 -5.22
CA ARG A 56 14.96 -8.44 -5.56
C ARG A 56 16.41 -8.75 -5.92
N GLY A 57 16.80 -10.04 -6.00
CA GLY A 57 18.18 -10.45 -6.30
C GLY A 57 19.18 -10.08 -5.21
N ARG A 58 18.73 -9.84 -3.96
CA ARG A 58 19.58 -9.47 -2.81
C ARG A 58 20.18 -10.70 -2.14
N VAL A 59 20.80 -11.55 -2.94
CA VAL A 59 21.38 -12.83 -2.50
C VAL A 59 22.72 -13.06 -3.23
N LEU A 60 23.69 -13.63 -2.53
CA LEU A 60 24.97 -14.02 -3.11
C LEU A 60 25.32 -15.45 -2.75
N PRO A 61 25.98 -16.21 -3.65
CA PRO A 61 26.45 -17.53 -3.35
C PRO A 61 27.70 -17.47 -2.48
N VAL A 62 27.84 -18.38 -1.53
CA VAL A 62 29.01 -18.55 -0.66
C VAL A 62 29.37 -20.01 -0.54
N LEU A 63 30.64 -20.27 -0.31
CA LEU A 63 31.16 -21.56 0.06
C LEU A 63 31.36 -21.57 1.58
N ALA A 64 30.43 -22.20 2.30
CA ALA A 64 30.45 -22.25 3.75
C ALA A 64 31.17 -23.51 4.26
N ALA A 65 32.03 -23.37 5.25
CA ALA A 65 32.59 -24.51 5.99
C ALA A 65 31.56 -24.96 7.04
N GLU A 66 31.02 -26.19 6.89
CA GLU A 66 29.99 -26.78 7.75
C GLU A 66 30.34 -28.23 8.02
N ASP A 67 30.20 -28.71 9.26
CA ASP A 67 30.36 -30.12 9.69
C ASP A 67 31.67 -30.78 9.16
N GLY A 68 32.78 -30.02 9.16
CA GLY A 68 34.09 -30.53 8.71
C GLY A 68 34.24 -30.67 7.18
N GLY A 69 33.35 -30.08 6.39
CA GLY A 69 33.38 -30.04 4.94
C GLY A 69 32.95 -28.67 4.39
N TYR A 70 32.72 -28.60 3.08
CA TYR A 70 32.26 -27.39 2.41
C TYR A 70 30.86 -27.59 1.82
N CYS A 71 30.01 -26.55 1.99
CA CYS A 71 28.66 -26.52 1.45
C CYS A 71 28.44 -25.25 0.60
N ALA A 72 27.82 -25.40 -0.56
CA ALA A 72 27.38 -24.28 -1.37
C ALA A 72 26.07 -23.72 -0.80
N ARG A 73 26.04 -22.43 -0.45
CA ARG A 73 24.89 -21.77 0.17
C ARG A 73 24.56 -20.44 -0.53
N TRP A 74 23.30 -20.03 -0.46
CA TRP A 74 22.87 -18.71 -0.79
C TRP A 74 22.71 -17.89 0.49
N ARG A 75 23.35 -16.72 0.54
CA ARG A 75 23.29 -15.81 1.71
C ARG A 75 22.60 -14.50 1.32
N PRO A 76 21.76 -13.94 2.22
CA PRO A 76 21.17 -12.64 2.01
C PRO A 76 22.20 -11.52 2.09
N VAL A 77 22.05 -10.50 1.23
CA VAL A 77 22.82 -9.25 1.28
C VAL A 77 21.95 -8.20 1.92
N LEU A 78 22.24 -7.89 3.18
CA LEU A 78 21.49 -6.92 4.00
C LEU A 78 22.18 -5.57 3.96
N THR A 79 21.52 -4.57 3.36
CA THR A 79 22.04 -3.19 3.27
C THR A 79 20.88 -2.21 3.33
N GLY A 80 21.12 -0.98 3.81
CA GLY A 80 20.10 0.05 3.89
C GLY A 80 18.84 -0.41 4.64
N PRO A 81 17.63 -0.20 4.10
CA PRO A 81 16.36 -0.56 4.75
C PRO A 81 16.23 -2.04 5.09
N ASP A 82 16.89 -2.93 4.34
CA ASP A 82 16.88 -4.37 4.62
C ASP A 82 17.68 -4.70 5.88
N LEU A 83 18.76 -3.98 6.15
CA LEU A 83 19.54 -4.15 7.37
C LEU A 83 18.77 -3.64 8.60
N GLU A 84 18.08 -2.50 8.48
CA GLU A 84 17.20 -1.98 9.54
C GLU A 84 16.09 -2.97 9.86
N ARG A 85 15.39 -3.44 8.85
CA ARG A 85 14.33 -4.45 9.01
C ARG A 85 14.85 -5.77 9.64
N ALA A 86 16.06 -6.17 9.29
CA ALA A 86 16.69 -7.35 9.88
C ALA A 86 16.96 -7.16 11.38
N ARG A 87 17.42 -5.97 11.78
CA ARG A 87 17.64 -5.61 13.20
C ARG A 87 16.33 -5.61 13.99
N ASP A 88 15.27 -5.01 13.43
CA ASP A 88 13.95 -4.96 14.06
C ASP A 88 13.39 -6.37 14.27
N LEU A 89 13.49 -7.24 13.25
CA LEU A 89 13.06 -8.63 13.36
C LEU A 89 13.89 -9.41 14.37
N ALA A 90 15.21 -9.22 14.43
CA ALA A 90 16.05 -9.86 15.42
C ALA A 90 15.69 -9.44 16.85
N ALA A 91 15.44 -8.13 17.06
CA ALA A 91 15.02 -7.60 18.36
C ALA A 91 13.64 -8.10 18.80
N ALA A 92 12.71 -8.29 17.83
CA ALA A 92 11.36 -8.78 18.08
C ALA A 92 11.25 -10.31 18.26
N MET A 93 12.37 -11.04 18.38
CA MET A 93 12.38 -12.50 18.48
C MET A 93 11.66 -13.02 19.72
N PRO A 94 10.60 -13.85 19.58
CA PRO A 94 9.90 -14.44 20.71
C PRO A 94 10.80 -15.34 21.56
N PRO A 95 10.61 -15.39 22.89
CA PRO A 95 11.44 -16.19 23.80
C PRO A 95 11.50 -17.68 23.43
N LEU A 96 10.41 -18.25 22.93
CA LEU A 96 10.35 -19.66 22.51
C LEU A 96 11.29 -19.96 21.32
N CYS A 97 11.52 -18.98 20.44
CA CYS A 97 12.47 -19.13 19.34
C CYS A 97 13.93 -19.17 19.82
N ARG A 98 14.21 -18.63 21.01
CA ARG A 98 15.54 -18.67 21.66
C ARG A 98 15.78 -19.97 22.39
N ALA A 99 14.72 -20.59 22.94
CA ALA A 99 14.81 -21.80 23.74
C ALA A 99 15.11 -23.09 22.94
N ALA A 100 14.99 -23.06 21.62
CA ALA A 100 15.12 -24.25 20.77
C ALA A 100 16.56 -24.75 20.54
N VAL A 101 17.58 -24.08 21.08
CA VAL A 101 19.01 -24.38 20.82
C VAL A 101 19.66 -25.19 21.95
N ALA A 102 18.97 -25.49 23.04
CA ALA A 102 19.55 -26.03 24.28
C ALA A 102 19.83 -27.53 24.28
N ASP A 103 19.84 -28.25 23.16
CA ASP A 103 20.00 -29.73 23.13
C ASP A 103 21.44 -30.23 22.99
N ASN A 104 22.46 -29.38 23.18
CA ASN A 104 23.86 -29.84 23.27
C ASN A 104 24.55 -29.30 24.55
N PRO A 105 24.50 -30.04 25.66
CA PRO A 105 25.05 -29.58 26.93
C PRO A 105 26.60 -29.53 27.00
N GLN A 106 27.30 -29.82 25.92
CA GLN A 106 28.76 -29.76 25.82
C GLN A 106 29.33 -28.64 24.97
N ALA A 107 28.50 -27.81 24.36
CA ALA A 107 28.95 -26.64 23.62
C ALA A 107 28.78 -25.39 24.49
N ASP A 108 29.82 -25.07 25.29
CA ASP A 108 30.04 -23.72 25.85
C ASP A 108 30.23 -22.71 24.66
N ASN A 109 29.18 -22.48 23.89
CA ASN A 109 29.20 -21.47 22.86
C ASN A 109 28.35 -20.26 23.32
N PRO A 110 28.98 -19.19 23.81
CA PRO A 110 28.26 -17.99 24.29
C PRO A 110 27.43 -17.28 23.21
N GLN A 111 27.53 -17.70 21.93
CA GLN A 111 26.74 -17.19 20.82
C GLN A 111 25.40 -17.93 20.61
N ALA A 112 25.16 -19.03 21.33
CA ALA A 112 23.94 -19.83 21.18
C ALA A 112 22.66 -19.09 21.61
N ASP A 113 22.78 -18.09 22.48
CA ASP A 113 21.64 -17.28 22.99
C ASP A 113 21.48 -15.90 22.32
N ASP A 114 22.34 -15.56 21.38
CA ASP A 114 22.25 -14.27 20.69
C ASP A 114 21.10 -14.26 19.67
N PRO A 115 20.03 -13.44 19.89
CA PRO A 115 18.91 -13.34 18.96
C PRO A 115 19.32 -12.95 17.55
N ALA A 116 20.38 -12.14 17.40
CA ALA A 116 20.85 -11.70 16.09
C ALA A 116 21.53 -12.85 15.32
N ALA A 117 22.27 -13.69 16.01
CA ALA A 117 22.89 -14.88 15.41
C ALA A 117 21.82 -15.91 14.99
N LEU A 118 20.84 -16.18 15.84
CA LEU A 118 19.72 -17.10 15.57
C LEU A 118 18.86 -16.60 14.39
N PHE A 119 18.55 -15.31 14.38
CA PHE A 119 17.83 -14.67 13.27
C PHE A 119 18.61 -14.82 11.96
N THR A 120 19.91 -14.53 11.98
CA THR A 120 20.78 -14.60 10.79
C THR A 120 20.85 -16.02 10.24
N ALA A 121 20.92 -17.01 11.11
CA ALA A 121 20.92 -18.43 10.74
C ALA A 121 19.57 -18.82 10.08
N ALA A 122 18.44 -18.46 10.70
CA ALA A 122 17.11 -18.74 10.18
C ALA A 122 16.86 -18.04 8.84
N LEU A 123 17.18 -16.74 8.74
CA LEU A 123 17.03 -15.98 7.50
C LEU A 123 17.89 -16.56 6.37
N SER A 124 19.13 -16.94 6.68
CA SER A 124 20.05 -17.54 5.69
C SER A 124 19.54 -18.89 5.19
N ALA A 125 19.03 -19.75 6.08
CA ALA A 125 18.49 -21.05 5.70
C ALA A 125 17.23 -20.92 4.82
N LEU A 126 16.32 -20.01 5.18
CA LEU A 126 15.10 -19.76 4.41
C LEU A 126 15.40 -19.08 3.06
N THR A 127 16.41 -18.20 3.01
CA THR A 127 16.88 -17.60 1.75
C THR A 127 17.49 -18.65 0.82
N ASP A 128 18.37 -19.51 1.31
CA ASP A 128 18.95 -20.61 0.52
C ASP A 128 17.86 -21.52 -0.07
N ALA A 129 16.87 -21.91 0.73
CA ALA A 129 15.72 -22.69 0.27
C ALA A 129 14.88 -21.95 -0.77
N ALA A 130 14.64 -20.64 -0.57
CA ALA A 130 13.85 -19.82 -1.50
C ALA A 130 14.53 -19.65 -2.87
N VAL A 131 15.85 -19.47 -2.89
CA VAL A 131 16.61 -19.34 -4.14
C VAL A 131 16.64 -20.65 -4.92
N ARG A 132 16.95 -21.78 -4.25
CA ARG A 132 17.06 -23.10 -4.90
C ARG A 132 15.79 -23.52 -5.62
N THR A 133 14.62 -23.16 -5.12
CA THR A 133 13.33 -23.47 -5.75
C THR A 133 13.02 -22.63 -6.98
N ARG A 134 13.72 -21.52 -7.18
CA ARG A 134 13.48 -20.59 -8.31
C ARG A 134 14.52 -20.69 -9.42
N LEU A 135 15.67 -21.23 -9.12
CA LEU A 135 16.74 -21.36 -10.11
C LEU A 135 16.49 -22.51 -11.08
N PRO A 136 16.80 -22.31 -12.37
CA PRO A 136 16.77 -23.39 -13.35
C PRO A 136 17.87 -24.43 -13.03
N VAL A 137 17.58 -25.68 -13.31
CA VAL A 137 18.54 -26.78 -13.17
C VAL A 137 18.74 -27.40 -14.55
N PRO A 138 20.00 -27.51 -15.00
CA PRO A 138 21.27 -27.11 -14.40
C PRO A 138 21.65 -25.66 -14.68
N LEU A 139 22.45 -25.03 -13.79
CA LEU A 139 23.04 -23.69 -14.02
C LEU A 139 24.13 -23.68 -15.10
N LEU A 140 24.82 -24.80 -15.27
CA LEU A 140 25.84 -24.95 -16.29
C LEU A 140 25.24 -25.63 -17.54
N PRO A 141 25.60 -25.16 -18.73
CA PRO A 141 25.16 -25.81 -19.96
C PRO A 141 25.70 -27.25 -20.04
N PRO A 142 24.97 -28.18 -20.67
CA PRO A 142 25.42 -29.54 -20.84
C PRO A 142 26.72 -29.59 -21.63
N ARG A 143 27.68 -30.32 -21.12
CA ARG A 143 29.01 -30.49 -21.79
C ARG A 143 28.87 -31.23 -23.09
N ARG A 144 29.52 -30.71 -24.13
CA ARG A 144 29.71 -31.41 -25.40
C ARG A 144 31.11 -31.95 -25.42
N GLY A 145 31.30 -33.27 -25.53
CA GLY A 145 32.58 -33.94 -25.62
C GLY A 145 32.94 -34.84 -24.41
N ARG A 146 34.17 -35.35 -24.39
CA ARG A 146 34.68 -36.25 -23.33
C ARG A 146 34.83 -35.49 -22.02
N ALA A 147 34.30 -36.05 -20.91
CA ALA A 147 34.44 -35.50 -19.60
C ALA A 147 35.91 -35.27 -19.21
N PRO A 148 36.28 -34.16 -18.57
CA PRO A 148 37.64 -33.95 -18.08
C PRO A 148 37.94 -34.96 -16.99
N ALA A 149 39.26 -35.27 -16.86
CA ALA A 149 39.71 -36.21 -15.82
C ALA A 149 39.48 -35.72 -14.39
N ARG A 150 39.33 -34.39 -14.23
CA ARG A 150 39.02 -33.77 -12.91
C ARG A 150 38.00 -32.63 -13.10
N ILE A 151 36.99 -32.58 -12.24
CA ILE A 151 36.04 -31.49 -12.13
C ILE A 151 36.60 -30.52 -11.08
N SER A 152 36.77 -29.23 -11.42
CA SER A 152 37.29 -28.20 -10.49
C SER A 152 36.31 -27.96 -9.33
N ILE A 153 36.82 -27.46 -8.20
CA ILE A 153 35.96 -27.08 -7.03
C ILE A 153 34.97 -26.01 -7.42
N SER A 154 35.33 -25.03 -8.23
CA SER A 154 34.44 -23.97 -8.72
C SER A 154 33.24 -24.55 -9.51
N GLU A 155 33.47 -25.57 -10.33
CA GLU A 155 32.38 -26.21 -11.08
C GLU A 155 31.48 -27.06 -10.16
N ARG A 156 32.07 -27.82 -9.20
CA ARG A 156 31.29 -28.53 -8.17
C ARG A 156 30.48 -27.56 -7.35
N PHE A 157 31.03 -26.39 -7.01
CA PHE A 157 30.32 -25.33 -6.29
C PHE A 157 29.09 -24.87 -7.08
N VAL A 158 29.22 -24.50 -8.35
CA VAL A 158 28.11 -24.03 -9.15
C VAL A 158 27.01 -25.09 -9.28
N VAL A 159 27.38 -26.37 -9.48
CA VAL A 159 26.42 -27.49 -9.53
C VAL A 159 25.69 -27.66 -8.19
N SER A 160 26.42 -27.55 -7.08
CA SER A 160 25.85 -27.71 -5.72
C SER A 160 24.94 -26.56 -5.29
N LEU A 161 24.98 -25.39 -5.96
CA LEU A 161 24.07 -24.26 -5.71
C LEU A 161 22.60 -24.55 -6.01
N THR A 162 22.32 -25.53 -6.88
CA THR A 162 20.93 -25.96 -7.23
C THR A 162 20.64 -27.41 -6.83
N ALA A 163 21.67 -28.18 -6.41
CA ALA A 163 21.50 -29.56 -6.01
C ALA A 163 20.75 -29.67 -4.66
N ILE A 164 20.03 -30.79 -4.44
CA ILE A 164 19.40 -31.12 -3.16
C ILE A 164 20.46 -31.26 -2.08
N ASP A 165 21.58 -31.92 -2.39
CA ASP A 165 22.75 -31.98 -1.51
C ASP A 165 23.68 -30.83 -1.84
N ALA A 166 23.80 -29.88 -0.91
CA ALA A 166 24.67 -28.72 -1.04
C ALA A 166 26.14 -29.00 -0.77
N ARG A 167 26.48 -30.20 -0.32
CA ARG A 167 27.85 -30.59 0.06
C ARG A 167 28.75 -30.70 -1.16
N ILE A 168 29.97 -30.24 -1.00
CA ILE A 168 31.02 -30.35 -2.03
C ILE A 168 32.01 -31.40 -1.58
N GLN A 169 32.19 -32.42 -2.39
CA GLN A 169 33.19 -33.46 -2.11
C GLN A 169 34.59 -32.88 -2.33
N VAL A 170 35.39 -32.91 -1.26
CA VAL A 170 36.79 -32.52 -1.24
C VAL A 170 37.59 -33.82 -0.98
N ALA A 171 38.21 -34.35 -2.02
CA ALA A 171 38.83 -35.68 -1.97
C ALA A 171 40.38 -35.62 -1.84
N THR A 172 40.98 -34.47 -2.18
CA THR A 172 42.45 -34.36 -2.18
C THR A 172 42.92 -33.07 -1.48
N PRO A 173 44.16 -33.05 -0.97
CA PRO A 173 44.73 -31.80 -0.40
C PRO A 173 44.70 -30.61 -1.36
N GLN A 174 44.76 -30.88 -2.66
CA GLN A 174 44.62 -29.83 -3.69
C GLN A 174 43.21 -29.30 -3.79
N ASP A 175 42.19 -30.17 -3.69
CA ASP A 175 40.79 -29.76 -3.64
C ASP A 175 40.53 -28.90 -2.38
N GLU A 176 41.16 -29.25 -1.26
CA GLU A 176 41.06 -28.49 0.01
C GLU A 176 41.62 -27.07 -0.14
N ALA A 177 42.80 -26.93 -0.77
CA ALA A 177 43.37 -25.61 -1.05
C ALA A 177 42.53 -24.78 -1.99
N GLU A 178 42.04 -25.37 -3.10
CA GLU A 178 41.12 -24.69 -4.04
C GLU A 178 39.83 -24.28 -3.38
N ALA A 179 39.25 -25.12 -2.47
CA ALA A 179 38.02 -24.78 -1.75
C ALA A 179 38.24 -23.63 -0.77
N ARG A 180 39.37 -23.60 -0.08
CA ARG A 180 39.73 -22.51 0.84
C ARG A 180 39.93 -21.19 0.11
N ASP A 181 40.61 -21.19 -1.01
CA ASP A 181 40.84 -20.00 -1.83
C ASP A 181 39.54 -19.48 -2.41
N LEU A 182 38.68 -20.34 -2.97
CA LEU A 182 37.36 -19.98 -3.46
C LEU A 182 36.46 -19.42 -2.35
N ALA A 183 36.50 -20.03 -1.14
CA ALA A 183 35.72 -19.54 0.00
C ALA A 183 36.17 -18.12 0.42
N ALA A 184 37.47 -17.85 0.42
CA ALA A 184 38.03 -16.53 0.73
C ALA A 184 37.64 -15.48 -0.32
N GLU A 185 37.72 -15.83 -1.61
CA GLU A 185 37.29 -14.94 -2.70
C GLU A 185 35.80 -14.60 -2.62
N LEU A 186 34.94 -15.59 -2.39
CA LEU A 186 33.49 -15.40 -2.25
C LEU A 186 33.15 -14.61 -0.97
N ALA A 187 33.87 -14.81 0.13
CA ALA A 187 33.71 -14.01 1.34
C ALA A 187 34.08 -12.55 1.08
N THR A 188 35.20 -12.29 0.43
CA THR A 188 35.62 -10.94 0.03
C THR A 188 34.59 -10.27 -0.88
N TRP A 189 33.99 -11.02 -1.81
CA TRP A 189 32.92 -10.53 -2.67
C TRP A 189 31.67 -10.19 -1.86
N LEU A 190 31.23 -11.06 -0.96
CA LEU A 190 30.08 -10.83 -0.08
C LEU A 190 30.31 -9.59 0.81
N ASP A 191 31.49 -9.46 1.42
CA ASP A 191 31.83 -8.30 2.26
C ASP A 191 31.88 -7.01 1.47
N SER A 192 32.33 -7.05 0.23
CA SER A 192 32.31 -5.88 -0.65
C SER A 192 30.89 -5.44 -1.04
N ALA A 193 29.93 -6.34 -1.02
CA ALA A 193 28.52 -6.05 -1.27
C ALA A 193 27.77 -5.55 -0.03
N ARG A 194 28.37 -5.71 1.17
CA ARG A 194 27.82 -5.21 2.43
C ARG A 194 28.36 -3.82 2.74
N MET A 195 27.46 -2.91 3.13
CA MET A 195 27.88 -1.64 3.73
C MET A 195 28.18 -1.86 5.21
N PRO A 196 29.33 -1.39 5.74
CA PRO A 196 29.53 -1.35 7.17
C PRO A 196 28.44 -0.48 7.81
N ALA A 197 27.85 -0.96 8.89
CA ALA A 197 26.95 -0.19 9.72
C ALA A 197 27.76 0.85 10.51
N GLY A 198 28.10 1.96 9.86
CA GLY A 198 28.78 3.09 10.50
C GLY A 198 27.78 4.21 10.83
N PRO A 199 28.14 5.10 11.75
CA PRO A 199 27.30 6.27 12.12
C PRO A 199 27.18 7.28 10.99
N VAL A 200 27.95 7.11 9.90
CA VAL A 200 28.00 8.01 8.74
C VAL A 200 27.99 7.22 7.46
N ARG A 201 27.24 7.68 6.46
CA ARG A 201 27.19 7.10 5.12
C ARG A 201 27.52 8.15 4.05
N THR A 202 28.11 7.71 2.94
CA THR A 202 28.28 8.57 1.76
C THR A 202 26.94 8.75 1.07
N CYS A 203 26.62 10.01 0.74
CA CYS A 203 25.37 10.39 0.11
C CYS A 203 25.66 11.09 -1.24
N PHE A 204 24.87 10.79 -2.25
CA PHE A 204 24.93 11.33 -3.61
C PHE A 204 23.71 12.21 -3.86
N ARG A 205 23.91 13.49 -4.15
CA ARG A 205 22.84 14.43 -4.46
C ARG A 205 22.88 14.82 -5.92
N LEU A 206 21.83 14.51 -6.66
CA LEU A 206 21.65 15.01 -8.03
C LEU A 206 21.17 16.46 -7.97
N THR A 207 21.91 17.35 -8.63
CA THR A 207 21.60 18.79 -8.75
C THR A 207 21.36 19.16 -10.20
N GLU A 208 20.35 19.99 -10.40
CA GLU A 208 19.98 20.53 -11.72
C GLU A 208 21.01 21.51 -12.25
N PRO A 209 21.06 21.74 -13.57
CA PRO A 209 21.81 22.83 -14.17
C PRO A 209 21.37 24.17 -13.60
N ALA A 210 22.31 24.95 -13.08
CA ALA A 210 22.04 26.29 -12.52
C ALA A 210 21.65 27.30 -13.61
N ASP A 211 22.08 27.08 -14.83
CA ASP A 211 21.88 27.98 -15.95
C ASP A 211 20.93 27.33 -16.97
N PRO A 212 19.83 27.96 -17.38
CA PRO A 212 18.84 27.37 -18.29
C PRO A 212 19.39 26.91 -19.64
N GLY A 213 20.51 27.46 -20.07
CA GLY A 213 21.16 27.16 -21.33
C GLY A 213 22.32 26.13 -21.26
N LYS A 214 22.63 25.61 -20.06
CA LYS A 214 23.70 24.64 -19.87
C LYS A 214 23.15 23.30 -19.45
N ASP A 215 23.40 22.27 -20.23
CA ASP A 215 22.96 20.88 -20.02
C ASP A 215 23.86 20.12 -19.03
N THR A 216 24.37 20.80 -17.99
CA THR A 216 25.33 20.22 -17.07
C THR A 216 24.72 19.94 -15.72
N TRP A 217 24.25 18.73 -15.54
CA TRP A 217 23.85 18.16 -14.27
C TRP A 217 25.05 17.84 -13.41
N ARG A 218 24.85 17.74 -12.10
CA ARG A 218 25.92 17.36 -11.17
C ARG A 218 25.42 16.39 -10.13
N VAL A 219 26.20 15.34 -9.86
CA VAL A 219 26.04 14.50 -8.67
C VAL A 219 27.10 14.94 -7.67
N THR A 220 26.68 15.64 -6.61
CA THR A 220 27.56 16.10 -5.53
C THR A 220 27.64 15.07 -4.41
N PHE A 221 28.77 15.03 -3.70
CA PHE A 221 29.01 14.08 -2.63
C PHE A 221 28.89 14.75 -1.26
N THR A 222 28.29 14.04 -0.32
CA THR A 222 28.18 14.47 1.07
C THR A 222 28.35 13.26 2.00
N LEU A 223 28.80 13.50 3.22
CA LEU A 223 28.63 12.54 4.33
C LEU A 223 27.34 12.87 5.06
N GLN A 224 26.55 11.85 5.35
CA GLN A 224 25.26 11.97 6.04
C GLN A 224 25.29 11.10 7.30
N SER A 225 24.82 11.63 8.43
CA SER A 225 24.61 10.82 9.63
C SER A 225 23.52 9.76 9.40
N THR A 226 23.72 8.55 9.93
CA THR A 226 22.72 7.49 9.88
C THR A 226 21.66 7.66 10.96
N ASP A 227 22.01 8.28 12.09
CA ASP A 227 21.11 8.52 13.22
C ASP A 227 20.22 9.75 12.98
N ASP A 228 20.76 10.79 12.34
CA ASP A 228 20.04 12.00 11.92
C ASP A 228 20.32 12.30 10.44
N PRO A 229 19.45 11.85 9.52
CA PRO A 229 19.62 12.08 8.09
C PRO A 229 19.63 13.56 7.65
N SER A 230 19.20 14.49 8.51
CA SER A 230 19.28 15.93 8.25
C SER A 230 20.71 16.48 8.38
N LEU A 231 21.54 15.79 9.15
CA LEU A 231 22.92 16.18 9.39
C LEU A 231 23.80 15.70 8.23
N MET A 232 24.19 16.65 7.39
CA MET A 232 25.01 16.40 6.19
C MET A 232 26.15 17.36 6.09
N VAL A 233 27.33 16.85 5.71
CA VAL A 233 28.54 17.63 5.46
C VAL A 233 28.96 17.45 4.01
N SER A 234 29.21 18.57 3.31
CA SER A 234 29.62 18.52 1.91
C SER A 234 31.04 17.93 1.74
N ALA A 235 31.31 17.30 0.61
CA ALA A 235 32.66 16.86 0.29
C ALA A 235 33.66 18.01 0.32
N ALA A 236 33.25 19.23 -0.05
CA ALA A 236 34.12 20.40 0.00
C ALA A 236 34.58 20.73 1.43
N ASP A 237 33.69 20.66 2.41
CA ASP A 237 33.99 20.90 3.81
C ASP A 237 34.80 19.75 4.42
N VAL A 238 34.57 18.51 3.98
CA VAL A 238 35.37 17.35 4.37
C VAL A 238 36.83 17.56 3.92
N TRP A 239 37.07 17.93 2.64
CA TRP A 239 38.37 18.17 2.13
C TRP A 239 39.08 19.39 2.74
N ALA A 240 38.34 20.39 3.19
CA ALA A 240 38.84 21.56 3.88
C ALA A 240 39.22 21.30 5.36
N GLY A 241 38.93 20.11 5.89
CA GLY A 241 39.12 19.78 7.32
C GLY A 241 38.14 20.50 8.26
N ALA A 242 37.09 21.13 7.70
CA ALA A 242 36.06 21.87 8.46
C ALA A 242 34.91 20.96 8.91
N ALA A 243 34.95 19.66 8.61
CA ALA A 243 33.88 18.71 8.88
C ALA A 243 33.90 18.22 10.32
N SER A 244 32.82 18.44 11.06
CA SER A 244 32.53 17.73 12.32
C SER A 244 31.21 16.99 12.17
N ILE A 245 31.29 15.67 11.92
CA ILE A 245 30.11 14.80 11.90
C ILE A 245 30.32 13.74 12.96
N GLY A 246 29.36 13.60 13.88
CA GLY A 246 29.50 12.67 15.02
C GLY A 246 29.71 11.23 14.57
N GLY A 247 30.60 10.47 15.27
CA GLY A 247 30.72 9.04 15.03
C GLY A 247 32.12 8.44 14.96
N GLY A 248 33.17 9.16 15.42
CA GLY A 248 34.51 8.59 15.64
C GLY A 248 35.16 7.98 14.39
N GLY A 249 35.90 8.79 13.64
CA GLY A 249 36.69 8.37 12.46
C GLY A 249 37.05 9.60 11.63
N ASP A 250 38.08 9.48 10.79
CA ASP A 250 38.47 10.56 9.88
C ASP A 250 37.39 10.71 8.76
N PRO A 251 36.68 11.85 8.66
CA PRO A 251 35.70 12.09 7.62
C PRO A 251 36.25 11.94 6.21
N VAL A 252 37.54 12.26 6.01
CA VAL A 252 38.22 12.11 4.70
C VAL A 252 38.33 10.65 4.32
N GLU A 253 38.77 9.79 5.24
CA GLU A 253 38.86 8.36 5.03
C GLU A 253 37.50 7.71 4.77
N GLN A 254 36.48 8.10 5.55
CA GLN A 254 35.10 7.60 5.38
C GLN A 254 34.53 7.98 4.01
N LEU A 255 34.74 9.23 3.56
CA LEU A 255 34.30 9.70 2.25
C LEU A 255 35.01 8.94 1.13
N LEU A 256 36.35 8.82 1.18
CA LEU A 256 37.13 8.09 0.17
C LEU A 256 36.74 6.61 0.09
N ALA A 257 36.63 5.96 1.21
CA ALA A 257 36.18 4.55 1.26
C ALA A 257 34.78 4.37 0.67
N GLY A 258 33.85 5.31 0.96
CA GLY A 258 32.52 5.32 0.39
C GLY A 258 32.50 5.54 -1.11
N LEU A 259 33.23 6.54 -1.61
CA LEU A 259 33.34 6.83 -3.03
C LEU A 259 34.01 5.68 -3.79
N GLY A 260 35.06 5.06 -3.22
CA GLY A 260 35.74 3.89 -3.82
C GLY A 260 34.79 2.69 -3.98
N ARG A 261 33.94 2.43 -3.00
CA ARG A 261 32.90 1.38 -3.11
C ARG A 261 31.84 1.74 -4.14
N ALA A 262 31.36 2.99 -4.15
CA ALA A 262 30.34 3.45 -5.08
C ALA A 262 30.81 3.43 -6.54
N ALA A 263 32.11 3.57 -6.82
CA ALA A 263 32.67 3.55 -8.16
C ALA A 263 32.37 2.26 -8.94
N ARG A 264 32.10 1.15 -8.26
CA ARG A 264 31.67 -0.12 -8.89
C ARG A 264 30.24 -0.08 -9.38
N LEU A 265 29.38 0.72 -8.74
CA LEU A 265 27.95 0.87 -9.07
C LEU A 265 27.69 2.12 -9.93
N PHE A 266 28.63 3.07 -9.91
CA PHE A 266 28.59 4.35 -10.62
C PHE A 266 29.91 4.57 -11.37
N PRO A 267 30.08 4.01 -12.58
CA PRO A 267 31.36 4.04 -13.32
C PRO A 267 31.87 5.45 -13.62
N GLU A 268 30.99 6.42 -13.84
CA GLU A 268 31.32 7.83 -14.08
C GLU A 268 32.12 8.45 -12.93
N LEU A 269 31.98 7.91 -11.73
CA LEU A 269 32.71 8.32 -10.53
C LEU A 269 34.22 8.08 -10.66
N ALA A 270 34.64 7.06 -11.44
CA ALA A 270 36.05 6.73 -11.62
C ALA A 270 36.87 7.90 -12.18
N LYS A 271 36.25 8.73 -13.03
CA LYS A 271 36.91 9.96 -13.55
C LYS A 271 37.05 11.02 -12.46
N ALA A 272 36.07 11.19 -11.61
CA ALA A 272 36.13 12.16 -10.53
C ALA A 272 37.17 11.76 -9.46
N LEU A 273 37.36 10.46 -9.24
CA LEU A 273 38.34 9.94 -8.28
C LEU A 273 39.81 10.14 -8.71
N GLN A 274 40.07 10.59 -9.94
CA GLN A 274 41.41 10.99 -10.37
C GLN A 274 41.82 12.37 -9.79
N ALA A 275 40.86 13.16 -9.31
CA ALA A 275 41.15 14.43 -8.65
C ALA A 275 41.60 14.20 -7.20
N ALA A 276 42.50 15.04 -6.69
CA ALA A 276 42.99 14.96 -5.32
C ALA A 276 41.86 15.21 -4.28
N ALA A 277 40.85 15.97 -4.64
CA ALA A 277 39.68 16.31 -3.78
C ALA A 277 38.37 16.23 -4.58
N PRO A 278 37.87 15.04 -4.86
CA PRO A 278 36.64 14.84 -5.67
C PRO A 278 35.41 15.40 -4.94
N ARG A 279 34.64 16.29 -5.59
CA ARG A 279 33.48 16.95 -5.04
C ARG A 279 32.18 16.61 -5.74
N SER A 280 32.26 16.29 -7.04
CA SER A 280 31.08 15.99 -7.86
C SER A 280 31.45 15.26 -9.15
N VAL A 281 30.46 14.62 -9.77
CA VAL A 281 30.51 14.11 -11.15
C VAL A 281 29.62 15.00 -12.01
N PRO A 282 30.12 15.62 -13.08
CA PRO A 282 29.25 16.26 -14.07
C PRO A 282 28.60 15.19 -14.94
N LEU A 283 27.33 15.37 -15.25
CA LEU A 283 26.54 14.52 -16.13
C LEU A 283 25.86 15.38 -17.19
N ASP A 284 25.67 14.83 -18.37
CA ASP A 284 24.74 15.35 -19.36
C ASP A 284 23.30 14.90 -19.04
N THR A 285 22.30 15.38 -19.78
CA THR A 285 20.88 15.02 -19.56
C THR A 285 20.61 13.52 -19.67
N PRO A 286 21.13 12.77 -20.66
CA PRO A 286 21.04 11.31 -20.66
C PRO A 286 21.67 10.64 -19.43
N GLY A 287 22.85 11.10 -19.02
CA GLY A 287 23.53 10.59 -17.81
C GLY A 287 22.76 10.86 -16.53
N ALA A 288 22.13 12.04 -16.40
CA ALA A 288 21.26 12.37 -15.29
C ALA A 288 20.01 11.47 -15.27
N PHE A 289 19.43 11.18 -16.42
CA PHE A 289 18.31 10.24 -16.52
C PHE A 289 18.72 8.81 -16.14
N GLN A 290 19.88 8.34 -16.61
CA GLN A 290 20.41 7.05 -16.20
C GLN A 290 20.68 6.99 -14.71
N PHE A 291 21.18 8.09 -14.12
CA PHE A 291 21.36 8.19 -12.67
C PHE A 291 20.01 8.07 -11.96
N LEU A 292 18.97 8.78 -12.40
CA LEU A 292 17.64 8.73 -11.82
C LEU A 292 17.02 7.32 -11.87
N LYS A 293 17.16 6.61 -12.99
CA LYS A 293 16.46 5.34 -13.24
C LYS A 293 17.22 4.10 -12.78
N GLN A 294 18.54 4.14 -12.85
CA GLN A 294 19.38 2.94 -12.63
C GLN A 294 20.38 3.14 -11.50
N THR A 295 21.27 4.13 -11.62
CA THR A 295 22.39 4.29 -10.70
C THR A 295 21.93 4.71 -9.30
N GLY A 296 21.00 5.66 -9.18
CA GLY A 296 20.47 6.12 -7.90
C GLY A 296 19.77 5.01 -7.11
N PRO A 297 18.79 4.28 -7.69
CA PRO A 297 18.21 3.10 -7.05
C PRO A 297 19.22 2.02 -6.65
N LEU A 298 20.23 1.75 -7.49
CA LEU A 298 21.30 0.81 -7.16
C LEU A 298 22.14 1.28 -5.98
N LEU A 299 22.54 2.55 -5.94
CA LEU A 299 23.27 3.14 -4.82
C LEU A 299 22.42 3.11 -3.54
N ALA A 300 21.14 3.48 -3.61
CA ALA A 300 20.23 3.44 -2.47
C ALA A 300 20.08 2.00 -1.93
N SER A 301 19.90 1.02 -2.84
CA SER A 301 19.81 -0.39 -2.46
C SER A 301 21.11 -0.95 -1.87
N ALA A 302 22.25 -0.35 -2.23
CA ALA A 302 23.56 -0.68 -1.66
C ALA A 302 23.85 0.06 -0.33
N GLY A 303 22.88 0.85 0.20
CA GLY A 303 23.00 1.53 1.50
C GLY A 303 23.59 2.93 1.45
N PHE A 304 23.89 3.46 0.29
CA PHE A 304 24.29 4.86 0.12
C PHE A 304 23.09 5.79 0.29
N GLY A 305 23.32 7.01 0.77
CA GLY A 305 22.32 8.07 0.70
C GLY A 305 22.13 8.53 -0.76
N VAL A 306 20.89 8.71 -1.20
CA VAL A 306 20.58 9.29 -2.51
C VAL A 306 19.53 10.37 -2.34
N LEU A 307 19.86 11.58 -2.77
CA LEU A 307 19.00 12.73 -2.75
C LEU A 307 18.69 13.18 -4.18
N LEU A 308 17.41 13.14 -4.51
CA LEU A 308 16.90 13.52 -5.82
C LEU A 308 16.15 14.86 -5.72
N PRO A 309 16.09 15.66 -6.79
CA PRO A 309 15.30 16.88 -6.83
C PRO A 309 13.81 16.62 -6.56
N ASP A 310 13.13 17.59 -5.94
CA ASP A 310 11.71 17.44 -5.52
C ASP A 310 10.75 17.21 -6.69
N TRP A 311 11.05 17.70 -7.88
CA TRP A 311 10.20 17.52 -9.06
C TRP A 311 10.13 16.07 -9.53
N VAL A 312 11.13 15.23 -9.25
CA VAL A 312 11.12 13.79 -9.60
C VAL A 312 9.91 13.08 -9.02
N ARG A 313 9.41 13.56 -7.89
CA ARG A 313 8.20 13.03 -7.24
C ARG A 313 6.91 13.70 -7.73
N LYS A 314 6.99 14.95 -8.22
CA LYS A 314 5.81 15.80 -8.49
C LYS A 314 5.50 15.98 -9.97
N ALA A 315 6.51 16.02 -10.83
CA ALA A 315 6.35 16.37 -12.24
C ALA A 315 6.35 15.12 -13.14
N ARG A 316 5.25 14.37 -13.10
CA ARG A 316 5.02 13.27 -14.07
C ARG A 316 4.05 13.71 -15.14
N LEU A 317 4.34 13.33 -16.39
CA LEU A 317 3.42 13.48 -17.51
C LEU A 317 2.23 12.55 -17.30
N GLY A 318 1.03 13.09 -17.43
CA GLY A 318 -0.21 12.32 -17.27
C GLY A 318 -1.39 13.02 -17.91
N LEU A 319 -2.57 12.44 -17.76
CA LEU A 319 -3.81 13.04 -18.25
C LEU A 319 -4.41 13.96 -17.20
N LYS A 320 -4.98 15.06 -17.65
CA LYS A 320 -5.86 15.94 -16.87
C LYS A 320 -7.28 15.80 -17.40
N LEU A 321 -8.19 15.40 -16.52
CA LEU A 321 -9.62 15.39 -16.82
C LEU A 321 -10.20 16.72 -16.39
N THR A 322 -10.77 17.46 -17.34
CA THR A 322 -11.57 18.65 -17.09
C THR A 322 -13.04 18.31 -17.31
N THR A 323 -13.89 18.54 -16.31
CA THR A 323 -15.35 18.37 -16.43
C THR A 323 -16.08 19.65 -16.08
N ARG A 324 -17.16 19.93 -16.83
CA ARG A 324 -18.03 21.09 -16.59
C ARG A 324 -19.49 20.63 -16.59
N THR A 325 -20.20 20.96 -15.52
CA THR A 325 -21.64 20.67 -15.39
C THR A 325 -22.45 21.54 -16.33
N LYS A 326 -23.24 20.94 -17.23
CA LYS A 326 -24.18 21.68 -18.04
C LYS A 326 -25.27 22.29 -17.15
N ARG A 327 -25.22 23.60 -16.96
CA ARG A 327 -26.40 24.34 -16.46
C ARG A 327 -27.48 24.26 -17.53
N THR A 328 -28.41 23.32 -17.40
CA THR A 328 -29.66 23.41 -18.18
C THR A 328 -30.38 24.65 -17.73
N SER A 329 -30.29 25.71 -18.56
CA SER A 329 -31.08 26.91 -18.40
C SER A 329 -32.53 26.58 -18.80
N SER A 330 -33.29 25.96 -17.91
CA SER A 330 -34.74 26.05 -17.98
C SER A 330 -35.21 27.29 -17.19
N ALA A 331 -35.05 28.44 -17.79
CA ALA A 331 -35.75 29.64 -17.40
C ALA A 331 -37.22 29.48 -17.83
N ALA A 332 -38.06 29.14 -16.86
CA ALA A 332 -39.47 29.59 -16.73
C ALA A 332 -40.23 28.64 -15.78
N GLY A 333 -40.48 29.10 -14.57
CA GLY A 333 -41.40 28.46 -13.64
C GLY A 333 -40.68 27.95 -12.37
N GLY A 334 -40.92 28.60 -11.23
CA GLY A 334 -40.35 28.36 -9.93
C GLY A 334 -40.44 26.92 -9.46
N ALA A 335 -39.46 26.13 -9.85
CA ALA A 335 -39.19 24.81 -9.31
C ALA A 335 -37.91 24.91 -8.49
N ALA A 336 -37.87 24.24 -7.33
CA ALA A 336 -36.70 24.05 -6.48
C ALA A 336 -35.47 23.64 -7.30
N PRO A 337 -34.23 23.99 -6.89
CA PRO A 337 -33.01 23.67 -7.64
C PRO A 337 -32.99 22.18 -7.96
N GLY A 338 -32.99 21.87 -9.28
CA GLY A 338 -33.11 20.52 -9.80
C GLY A 338 -32.06 19.60 -9.16
N LYS A 339 -32.51 18.46 -8.66
CA LYS A 339 -31.64 17.40 -8.12
C LYS A 339 -30.78 16.90 -9.28
N PHE A 340 -29.50 17.26 -9.29
CA PHE A 340 -28.52 16.61 -10.16
C PHE A 340 -28.38 15.15 -9.75
N GLY A 341 -28.44 14.25 -10.72
CA GLY A 341 -28.29 12.81 -10.51
C GLY A 341 -27.05 12.26 -11.19
N MET A 342 -26.67 11.05 -10.85
CA MET A 342 -25.52 10.35 -11.44
C MET A 342 -25.70 10.05 -12.95
N ALA A 343 -26.93 10.09 -13.45
CA ALA A 343 -27.23 9.93 -14.87
C ALA A 343 -27.14 11.23 -15.68
N ASP A 344 -26.94 12.38 -15.02
CA ASP A 344 -26.85 13.67 -15.72
C ASP A 344 -25.58 13.75 -16.56
N LEU A 345 -25.68 14.46 -17.69
CA LEU A 345 -24.57 14.63 -18.61
C LEU A 345 -23.68 15.80 -18.18
N VAL A 346 -22.40 15.57 -18.15
CA VAL A 346 -21.36 16.59 -17.95
C VAL A 346 -20.48 16.66 -19.19
N ASP A 347 -20.06 17.90 -19.55
CA ASP A 347 -19.07 18.06 -20.58
C ASP A 347 -17.71 17.65 -20.07
N PHE A 348 -16.94 16.89 -20.83
CA PHE A 348 -15.59 16.45 -20.45
C PHE A 348 -14.55 16.74 -21.52
N ARG A 349 -13.34 16.93 -21.08
CA ARG A 349 -12.15 17.02 -21.92
C ARG A 349 -10.96 16.40 -21.20
N TYR A 350 -10.20 15.58 -21.91
CA TYR A 350 -8.89 15.14 -21.48
C TYR A 350 -7.82 15.98 -22.15
N ASP A 351 -6.86 16.45 -21.37
CA ASP A 351 -5.67 17.15 -21.84
C ASP A 351 -4.45 16.41 -21.32
N LEU A 352 -3.33 16.49 -22.01
CA LEU A 352 -2.06 16.07 -21.45
C LEU A 352 -1.60 17.17 -20.48
N ALA A 353 -1.05 16.75 -19.33
CA ALA A 353 -0.65 17.68 -18.28
C ALA A 353 0.64 17.22 -17.58
N VAL A 354 1.34 18.19 -17.01
CA VAL A 354 2.44 17.96 -16.07
C VAL A 354 2.03 18.52 -14.72
N GLY A 355 1.77 17.62 -13.76
CA GLY A 355 1.09 17.99 -12.53
C GLY A 355 -0.31 18.53 -12.83
N ASP A 356 -0.61 19.75 -12.40
CA ASP A 356 -1.92 20.41 -12.60
C ASP A 356 -2.02 21.19 -13.92
N ASP A 357 -0.90 21.43 -14.62
CA ASP A 357 -0.83 22.31 -15.79
C ASP A 357 -1.02 21.54 -17.10
N SER A 358 -2.06 21.90 -17.87
CA SER A 358 -2.32 21.33 -19.20
C SER A 358 -1.29 21.82 -20.23
N LEU A 359 -0.87 20.92 -21.11
CA LEU A 359 0.01 21.20 -22.23
C LEU A 359 -0.79 21.64 -23.45
N ASP A 360 -0.30 22.62 -24.19
CA ASP A 360 -0.89 23.02 -25.45
C ASP A 360 -0.36 22.15 -26.62
N ALA A 361 -0.96 22.32 -27.80
CA ALA A 361 -0.63 21.54 -28.98
C ALA A 361 0.80 21.78 -29.48
N ASP A 362 1.32 23.00 -29.31
CA ASP A 362 2.69 23.35 -29.73
C ASP A 362 3.73 22.76 -28.78
N GLU A 363 3.48 22.83 -27.46
CA GLU A 363 4.28 22.17 -26.43
C GLU A 363 4.34 20.65 -26.66
N LEU A 364 3.21 20.03 -27.01
CA LEU A 364 3.13 18.59 -27.32
C LEU A 364 3.94 18.23 -28.58
N ALA A 365 3.82 19.03 -29.63
CA ALA A 365 4.59 18.82 -30.86
C ALA A 365 6.09 18.97 -30.61
N GLU A 366 6.51 19.90 -29.76
CA GLU A 366 7.89 20.08 -29.35
C GLU A 366 8.41 18.89 -28.55
N LEU A 367 7.65 18.43 -27.56
CA LEU A 367 8.01 17.25 -26.77
C LEU A 367 8.19 15.99 -27.63
N ALA A 368 7.29 15.77 -28.60
CA ALA A 368 7.37 14.64 -29.53
C ALA A 368 8.60 14.70 -30.46
N ARG A 369 9.10 15.92 -30.76
CA ARG A 369 10.29 16.11 -31.62
C ARG A 369 11.62 15.88 -30.88
N GLN A 370 11.68 16.24 -29.61
CA GLN A 370 12.94 16.27 -28.85
C GLN A 370 13.51 14.90 -28.52
N LYS A 371 12.71 13.83 -28.42
CA LYS A 371 13.12 12.44 -28.12
C LYS A 371 14.16 12.30 -27.00
N VAL A 372 14.17 13.23 -26.05
CA VAL A 372 15.07 13.21 -24.88
C VAL A 372 14.26 12.82 -23.66
N PRO A 373 14.83 11.99 -22.78
CA PRO A 373 14.09 11.43 -21.62
C PRO A 373 13.81 12.45 -20.52
N LEU A 374 14.49 13.59 -20.49
CA LEU A 374 14.27 14.70 -19.57
C LEU A 374 14.16 16.00 -20.36
N VAL A 375 13.10 16.74 -20.18
CA VAL A 375 12.85 18.03 -20.84
C VAL A 375 12.53 19.09 -19.83
N ARG A 376 12.91 20.32 -20.15
CA ARG A 376 12.52 21.47 -19.34
C ARG A 376 11.26 22.11 -19.91
N LEU A 377 10.18 22.04 -19.12
CA LEU A 377 8.88 22.57 -19.51
C LEU A 377 8.50 23.68 -18.51
N ARG A 378 8.21 24.89 -19.01
CA ARG A 378 7.85 26.05 -18.18
C ARG A 378 8.77 26.26 -16.97
N GLY A 379 10.07 25.98 -17.17
CA GLY A 379 11.09 26.14 -16.13
C GLY A 379 11.29 24.96 -15.22
N GLN A 380 10.46 23.92 -15.29
CA GLN A 380 10.60 22.69 -14.50
C GLN A 380 11.08 21.51 -15.36
N TRP A 381 11.88 20.64 -14.77
CA TRP A 381 12.28 19.40 -15.42
C TRP A 381 11.17 18.36 -15.33
N VAL A 382 10.92 17.67 -16.44
CA VAL A 382 9.90 16.65 -16.58
C VAL A 382 10.51 15.41 -17.21
N GLU A 383 10.17 14.26 -16.66
CA GLU A 383 10.50 12.98 -17.26
C GLU A 383 9.53 12.67 -18.40
N LEU A 384 10.08 12.39 -19.58
CA LEU A 384 9.35 11.92 -20.75
C LEU A 384 9.63 10.44 -20.97
N ASP A 385 8.60 9.63 -20.80
CA ASP A 385 8.57 8.24 -21.26
C ASP A 385 7.87 8.17 -22.62
N GLU A 386 8.60 7.75 -23.66
CA GLU A 386 8.10 7.66 -25.02
C GLU A 386 6.90 6.71 -25.15
N ALA A 387 6.88 5.63 -24.38
CA ALA A 387 5.78 4.68 -24.36
C ALA A 387 4.52 5.32 -23.72
N HIS A 388 4.69 6.01 -22.58
CA HIS A 388 3.60 6.73 -21.93
C HIS A 388 3.07 7.90 -22.78
N LEU A 389 3.95 8.65 -23.44
CA LEU A 389 3.54 9.73 -24.36
C LEU A 389 2.74 9.17 -25.53
N THR A 390 3.20 8.10 -26.15
CA THR A 390 2.50 7.45 -27.26
C THR A 390 1.13 6.90 -26.83
N ALA A 391 1.06 6.27 -25.66
CA ALA A 391 -0.19 5.76 -25.10
C ALA A 391 -1.16 6.91 -24.79
N ALA A 392 -0.66 8.03 -24.24
CA ALA A 392 -1.46 9.20 -23.93
C ALA A 392 -2.03 9.87 -25.19
N LEU A 393 -1.22 10.01 -26.24
CA LEU A 393 -1.69 10.57 -27.53
C LEU A 393 -2.77 9.68 -28.17
N LYS A 394 -2.57 8.35 -28.18
CA LYS A 394 -3.61 7.40 -28.66
C LYS A 394 -4.88 7.47 -27.82
N PHE A 395 -4.74 7.66 -26.50
CA PHE A 395 -5.90 7.84 -25.62
C PHE A 395 -6.67 9.10 -25.97
N LEU A 396 -5.98 10.25 -26.17
CA LEU A 396 -6.61 11.52 -26.55
C LEU A 396 -7.30 11.46 -27.92
N GLU A 397 -6.73 10.74 -28.88
CA GLU A 397 -7.36 10.52 -30.19
C GLU A 397 -8.69 9.75 -30.09
N ARG A 398 -8.75 8.76 -29.18
CA ARG A 398 -9.96 7.96 -28.94
C ARG A 398 -11.00 8.68 -28.09
N ASN A 399 -10.56 9.47 -27.12
CA ASN A 399 -11.41 10.16 -26.14
C ASN A 399 -11.50 11.66 -26.43
N LYS A 400 -12.10 12.01 -27.57
CA LYS A 400 -12.32 13.41 -27.95
C LYS A 400 -13.26 14.12 -26.98
N PRO A 401 -13.14 15.46 -26.80
CA PRO A 401 -14.07 16.23 -26.00
C PRO A 401 -15.53 15.94 -26.34
N GLY A 402 -16.38 15.81 -25.36
CA GLY A 402 -17.78 15.43 -25.55
C GLY A 402 -18.57 15.48 -24.23
N THR A 403 -19.61 14.66 -24.15
CA THR A 403 -20.43 14.51 -22.96
C THR A 403 -20.33 13.10 -22.44
N MET A 404 -20.27 12.94 -21.10
CA MET A 404 -20.36 11.67 -20.42
C MET A 404 -21.33 11.76 -19.25
N THR A 405 -21.76 10.64 -18.68
CA THR A 405 -22.57 10.67 -17.46
C THR A 405 -21.72 11.13 -16.27
N ALA A 406 -22.36 11.70 -15.25
CA ALA A 406 -21.68 12.06 -14.01
C ALA A 406 -21.05 10.83 -13.33
N THR A 407 -21.66 9.64 -13.49
CA THR A 407 -21.08 8.36 -13.05
C THR A 407 -19.75 8.08 -13.74
N ASP A 408 -19.70 8.19 -15.06
CA ASP A 408 -18.48 7.93 -15.83
C ASP A 408 -17.41 8.98 -15.51
N ALA A 409 -17.81 10.25 -15.35
CA ALA A 409 -16.91 11.33 -14.96
C ALA A 409 -16.31 11.10 -13.56
N LEU A 410 -17.12 10.64 -12.61
CA LEU A 410 -16.67 10.27 -11.26
C LEU A 410 -15.71 9.09 -11.32
N ALA A 411 -16.06 8.02 -12.02
CA ALA A 411 -15.21 6.85 -12.20
C ALA A 411 -13.86 7.22 -12.84
N ALA A 412 -13.89 8.01 -13.90
CA ALA A 412 -12.71 8.51 -14.59
C ALA A 412 -11.85 9.41 -13.69
N GLY A 413 -12.47 10.33 -12.95
CA GLY A 413 -11.79 11.23 -12.00
C GLY A 413 -11.14 10.49 -10.84
N MET A 414 -11.71 9.38 -10.42
CA MET A 414 -11.11 8.49 -9.42
C MET A 414 -10.03 7.55 -9.98
N GLY A 415 -9.75 7.59 -11.30
CA GLY A 415 -8.77 6.73 -11.95
C GLY A 415 -9.26 5.29 -12.19
N LEU A 416 -10.59 5.09 -12.16
CA LEU A 416 -11.24 3.83 -12.55
C LEU A 416 -11.45 3.85 -14.05
N ARG A 417 -10.50 3.30 -14.79
CA ARG A 417 -10.55 3.23 -16.26
C ARG A 417 -10.53 1.78 -16.74
N PRO A 418 -10.96 1.53 -17.98
CA PRO A 418 -10.79 0.22 -18.61
C PRO A 418 -9.31 -0.21 -18.57
N PRO A 419 -9.00 -1.52 -18.47
CA PRO A 419 -7.62 -2.03 -18.45
C PRO A 419 -6.76 -1.57 -19.64
N GLU A 420 -7.36 -1.28 -20.76
CA GLU A 420 -6.71 -0.80 -21.98
C GLU A 420 -6.12 0.62 -21.86
N ASP A 421 -6.58 1.38 -20.86
CA ASP A 421 -6.21 2.78 -20.60
C ASP A 421 -5.43 2.94 -19.27
N GLU A 422 -5.09 1.85 -18.59
CA GLU A 422 -4.36 1.88 -17.31
C GLU A 422 -2.90 2.36 -17.45
N ASP A 423 -2.32 2.28 -18.65
CA ASP A 423 -0.91 2.63 -18.91
C ASP A 423 -0.64 4.13 -18.81
N VAL A 424 -1.68 4.98 -18.81
CA VAL A 424 -1.52 6.43 -18.74
C VAL A 424 -2.05 6.95 -17.40
N PRO A 425 -1.18 7.46 -16.51
CA PRO A 425 -1.62 7.95 -15.21
C PRO A 425 -2.50 9.20 -15.34
N LEU A 426 -3.52 9.31 -14.49
CA LEU A 426 -4.28 10.52 -14.29
C LEU A 426 -3.47 11.44 -13.35
N ALA A 427 -2.94 12.54 -13.90
CA ALA A 427 -2.16 13.51 -13.14
C ALA A 427 -3.05 14.46 -12.33
N ALA A 428 -4.13 14.96 -12.95
CA ALA A 428 -5.00 15.95 -12.33
C ALA A 428 -6.47 15.78 -12.74
N VAL A 429 -7.38 16.28 -11.90
CA VAL A 429 -8.80 16.39 -12.18
C VAL A 429 -9.24 17.81 -11.86
N ASP A 430 -9.81 18.48 -12.84
CA ASP A 430 -10.42 19.81 -12.71
C ASP A 430 -11.92 19.67 -12.97
N ALA A 431 -12.68 19.52 -11.91
CA ALA A 431 -14.13 19.38 -11.96
C ALA A 431 -14.79 20.55 -11.23
N ASP A 432 -15.88 21.07 -11.81
CA ASP A 432 -16.67 22.14 -11.18
C ASP A 432 -17.85 21.57 -10.38
N GLY A 433 -18.44 22.46 -9.57
CA GLY A 433 -19.65 22.15 -8.80
C GLY A 433 -19.49 20.96 -7.86
N TRP A 434 -20.57 20.21 -7.67
CA TRP A 434 -20.63 19.09 -6.73
C TRP A 434 -19.63 17.95 -7.06
N LEU A 435 -19.32 17.75 -8.35
CA LEU A 435 -18.37 16.70 -8.74
C LEU A 435 -16.95 17.05 -8.30
N GLY A 436 -16.57 18.33 -8.41
CA GLY A 436 -15.30 18.84 -7.88
C GLY A 436 -15.23 18.74 -6.36
N ASP A 437 -16.30 19.08 -5.66
CA ASP A 437 -16.38 18.96 -4.20
C ASP A 437 -16.24 17.51 -3.73
N LEU A 438 -16.88 16.58 -4.43
CA LEU A 438 -16.78 15.15 -4.13
C LEU A 438 -15.37 14.61 -4.41
N LEU A 439 -14.81 14.88 -5.58
CA LEU A 439 -13.48 14.39 -5.99
C LEU A 439 -12.34 14.97 -5.17
N SER A 440 -12.49 16.20 -4.62
CA SER A 440 -11.51 16.79 -3.72
C SER A 440 -11.49 16.14 -2.33
N GLY A 441 -12.49 15.33 -1.97
CA GLY A 441 -12.66 14.75 -0.64
C GLY A 441 -12.97 15.79 0.45
N GLN A 442 -13.36 16.99 0.07
CA GLN A 442 -13.67 18.11 0.99
C GLN A 442 -15.18 18.45 0.99
N ALA A 443 -15.99 17.54 0.49
CA ALA A 443 -17.43 17.78 0.37
C ALA A 443 -18.08 18.15 1.72
N ASP A 444 -17.67 17.49 2.82
CA ASP A 444 -18.20 17.76 4.16
C ASP A 444 -17.88 19.18 4.66
N GLN A 445 -16.74 19.75 4.25
CA GLN A 445 -16.30 21.11 4.65
C GLN A 445 -16.96 22.20 3.78
N ARG A 446 -17.25 21.90 2.53
CA ARG A 446 -17.83 22.84 1.54
C ARG A 446 -19.35 22.87 1.55
N LEU A 447 -19.98 21.77 1.95
CA LEU A 447 -21.44 21.70 2.09
C LEU A 447 -21.92 22.62 3.20
N GLN A 448 -23.02 23.33 2.96
CA GLN A 448 -23.67 24.12 4.00
C GLN A 448 -24.26 23.16 5.05
N PRO A 449 -24.04 23.42 6.34
CA PRO A 449 -24.64 22.63 7.42
C PRO A 449 -26.17 22.57 7.25
N VAL A 450 -26.73 21.40 7.46
CA VAL A 450 -28.19 21.20 7.41
C VAL A 450 -28.67 21.13 8.86
N PRO A 451 -29.58 22.03 9.28
CA PRO A 451 -30.12 22.01 10.61
C PRO A 451 -31.00 20.77 10.86
N ALA A 452 -31.24 20.46 12.12
CA ALA A 452 -32.13 19.38 12.50
C ALA A 452 -33.51 19.52 11.82
N PRO A 453 -34.08 18.43 11.27
CA PRO A 453 -35.36 18.50 10.59
C PRO A 453 -36.51 18.80 11.54
N PRO A 454 -37.67 19.30 11.01
CA PRO A 454 -38.88 19.42 11.81
C PRO A 454 -39.26 18.09 12.49
N GLY A 455 -39.74 18.13 13.71
CA GLY A 455 -40.07 16.94 14.49
C GLY A 455 -38.89 16.27 15.20
N PHE A 456 -37.66 16.75 14.96
CA PHE A 456 -36.49 16.28 15.70
C PHE A 456 -36.38 16.97 17.06
N THR A 457 -36.38 16.19 18.17
CA THR A 457 -36.42 16.72 19.53
C THR A 457 -35.08 16.97 20.19
N GLY A 458 -33.98 16.83 19.44
CA GLY A 458 -32.61 17.08 19.90
C GLY A 458 -31.98 18.32 19.27
N THR A 459 -30.77 18.65 19.71
CA THR A 459 -29.93 19.65 19.08
C THR A 459 -28.74 18.96 18.46
N LEU A 460 -28.52 19.16 17.16
CA LEU A 460 -27.33 18.70 16.47
C LEU A 460 -26.15 19.65 16.77
N ARG A 461 -24.97 19.09 16.98
CA ARG A 461 -23.75 19.87 17.04
C ARG A 461 -23.32 20.27 15.62
N PRO A 462 -22.53 21.34 15.45
CA PRO A 462 -22.14 21.83 14.12
C PRO A 462 -21.50 20.75 13.22
N TYR A 463 -20.70 19.86 13.79
CA TYR A 463 -20.11 18.75 13.03
C TYR A 463 -21.18 17.68 12.65
N GLN A 464 -22.21 17.49 13.46
CA GLN A 464 -23.31 16.56 13.15
C GLN A 464 -24.22 17.13 12.05
N GLU A 465 -24.45 18.43 12.03
CA GLU A 465 -25.16 19.12 10.95
C GLU A 465 -24.40 18.98 9.61
N ARG A 466 -23.07 19.11 9.63
CA ARG A 466 -22.22 18.82 8.45
C ARG A 466 -22.29 17.36 8.04
N GLY A 467 -22.30 16.43 9.00
CA GLY A 467 -22.46 15.00 8.72
C GLY A 467 -23.81 14.66 8.10
N LEU A 468 -24.89 15.30 8.58
CA LEU A 468 -26.22 15.20 8.00
C LEU A 468 -26.25 15.76 6.56
N ALA A 469 -25.63 16.91 6.34
CA ALA A 469 -25.50 17.51 5.01
C ALA A 469 -24.77 16.57 4.05
N TRP A 470 -23.66 15.99 4.48
CA TRP A 470 -22.87 15.06 3.67
C TRP A 470 -23.64 13.76 3.34
N LEU A 471 -24.32 13.14 4.31
CA LEU A 471 -25.17 11.97 4.05
C LEU A 471 -26.32 12.28 3.11
N SER A 472 -26.97 13.46 3.30
CA SER A 472 -28.05 13.92 2.42
C SER A 472 -27.56 14.19 1.00
N PHE A 473 -26.39 14.78 0.87
CA PHE A 473 -25.73 15.04 -0.41
C PHE A 473 -25.44 13.74 -1.17
N LEU A 474 -24.75 12.78 -0.54
CA LEU A 474 -24.49 11.47 -1.16
C LEU A 474 -25.80 10.76 -1.53
N GLY A 475 -26.76 10.74 -0.62
CA GLY A 475 -28.08 10.13 -0.88
C GLY A 475 -28.82 10.78 -2.05
N GLY A 476 -28.71 12.10 -2.21
CA GLY A 476 -29.26 12.84 -3.35
C GLY A 476 -28.64 12.43 -4.69
N LEU A 477 -27.39 11.99 -4.69
CA LEU A 477 -26.69 11.46 -5.86
C LEU A 477 -26.89 9.96 -6.09
N GLY A 478 -27.60 9.25 -5.19
CA GLY A 478 -27.73 7.79 -5.23
C GLY A 478 -26.45 7.05 -4.78
N LEU A 479 -25.54 7.75 -4.09
CA LEU A 479 -24.29 7.22 -3.58
C LEU A 479 -24.44 6.84 -2.11
N GLY A 480 -23.69 5.82 -1.72
CA GLY A 480 -23.59 5.40 -0.33
C GLY A 480 -22.40 6.04 0.39
N GLY A 481 -22.44 6.04 1.71
CA GLY A 481 -21.39 6.60 2.56
C GLY A 481 -21.02 5.74 3.75
N VAL A 482 -19.76 5.86 4.19
CA VAL A 482 -19.24 5.25 5.42
C VAL A 482 -19.06 6.35 6.47
N LEU A 483 -19.96 6.39 7.47
CA LEU A 483 -19.81 7.29 8.60
C LEU A 483 -18.95 6.61 9.67
N ALA A 484 -17.68 6.98 9.68
CA ALA A 484 -16.62 6.34 10.47
C ALA A 484 -16.15 7.18 11.65
N ASP A 485 -17.03 8.03 12.17
CA ASP A 485 -16.78 8.86 13.36
C ASP A 485 -16.42 7.98 14.58
N ASP A 486 -15.58 8.49 15.46
CA ASP A 486 -15.26 7.82 16.73
C ASP A 486 -16.52 7.47 17.52
N MET A 487 -16.43 6.42 18.34
CA MET A 487 -17.56 6.01 19.21
C MET A 487 -17.98 7.16 20.13
N GLY A 488 -19.28 7.43 20.21
CA GLY A 488 -19.84 8.52 21.03
C GLY A 488 -19.90 9.90 20.37
N LEU A 489 -19.52 10.04 19.08
CA LEU A 489 -19.74 11.27 18.31
C LEU A 489 -21.16 11.39 17.73
N GLY A 490 -22.06 10.50 18.09
CA GLY A 490 -23.48 10.59 17.73
C GLY A 490 -23.79 10.16 16.30
N LYS A 491 -23.26 9.05 15.84
CA LYS A 491 -23.65 8.45 14.54
C LYS A 491 -25.14 8.15 14.49
N THR A 492 -25.72 7.65 15.59
CA THR A 492 -27.15 7.36 15.75
C THR A 492 -28.01 8.59 15.50
N ILE A 493 -27.68 9.71 16.14
CA ILE A 493 -28.46 10.95 16.03
C ILE A 493 -28.39 11.55 14.62
N GLN A 494 -27.23 11.43 13.93
CA GLN A 494 -27.07 11.87 12.55
C GLN A 494 -27.93 11.02 11.60
N LEU A 495 -27.98 9.69 11.78
CA LEU A 495 -28.83 8.82 10.96
C LEU A 495 -30.32 9.06 11.21
N LEU A 496 -30.74 9.17 12.47
CA LEU A 496 -32.13 9.46 12.79
C LEU A 496 -32.59 10.79 12.19
N SER A 497 -31.72 11.81 12.25
CA SER A 497 -31.99 13.10 11.59
C SER A 497 -32.12 12.95 10.08
N LEU A 498 -31.30 12.12 9.43
CA LEU A 498 -31.39 11.85 7.99
C LEU A 498 -32.71 11.18 7.61
N VAL A 499 -33.17 10.20 8.40
CA VAL A 499 -34.47 9.53 8.17
C VAL A 499 -35.61 10.52 8.33
N ALA A 500 -35.60 11.31 9.41
CA ALA A 500 -36.61 12.32 9.66
C ALA A 500 -36.62 13.46 8.61
N ALA A 501 -35.46 13.82 8.06
CA ALA A 501 -35.35 14.83 6.99
C ALA A 501 -35.88 14.36 5.63
N SER A 502 -36.24 13.11 5.47
CA SER A 502 -36.68 12.51 4.21
C SER A 502 -38.04 11.84 4.26
N PRO A 503 -39.10 12.56 4.68
CA PRO A 503 -40.44 11.97 4.78
C PRO A 503 -40.93 11.50 3.42
N GLY A 504 -41.56 10.32 3.38
CA GLY A 504 -42.12 9.77 2.14
C GLY A 504 -41.13 9.19 1.13
N SER A 505 -39.84 9.13 1.45
CA SER A 505 -38.81 8.53 0.55
C SER A 505 -38.91 7.00 0.50
N GLY A 506 -39.68 6.37 1.35
CA GLY A 506 -39.77 4.92 1.58
C GLY A 506 -39.01 4.49 2.85
N PRO A 507 -39.19 3.22 3.26
CA PRO A 507 -38.62 2.72 4.49
C PRO A 507 -37.09 2.62 4.48
N THR A 508 -36.52 2.86 5.68
CA THR A 508 -35.08 2.65 5.93
C THR A 508 -34.91 1.37 6.74
N LEU A 509 -34.12 0.41 6.23
CA LEU A 509 -33.75 -0.79 6.96
C LEU A 509 -32.42 -0.57 7.71
N LEU A 510 -32.45 -0.66 9.02
CA LEU A 510 -31.25 -0.63 9.86
C LEU A 510 -30.94 -2.04 10.36
N ILE A 511 -29.73 -2.51 10.04
CA ILE A 511 -29.21 -3.80 10.47
C ILE A 511 -28.13 -3.56 11.51
N CYS A 512 -28.33 -4.04 12.74
CA CYS A 512 -27.40 -3.82 13.84
C CYS A 512 -27.15 -5.11 14.65
N PRO A 513 -26.11 -5.15 15.50
CA PRO A 513 -25.98 -6.19 16.51
C PRO A 513 -27.20 -6.25 17.42
N MET A 514 -27.56 -7.45 17.89
CA MET A 514 -28.71 -7.68 18.75
C MET A 514 -28.72 -6.77 20.01
N SER A 515 -27.55 -6.57 20.60
CA SER A 515 -27.36 -5.71 21.77
C SER A 515 -27.74 -4.25 21.56
N LEU A 516 -27.76 -3.79 20.31
CA LEU A 516 -28.01 -2.39 19.95
C LEU A 516 -29.47 -2.12 19.55
N VAL A 517 -30.28 -3.14 19.25
CA VAL A 517 -31.68 -2.97 18.81
C VAL A 517 -32.46 -2.13 19.79
N GLY A 518 -32.42 -2.47 21.09
CA GLY A 518 -33.12 -1.72 22.15
C GLY A 518 -32.60 -0.30 22.36
N ASN A 519 -31.30 -0.06 22.06
CA ASN A 519 -30.72 1.28 22.11
C ASN A 519 -31.27 2.14 20.97
N TRP A 520 -31.24 1.62 19.73
CA TRP A 520 -31.82 2.29 18.58
C TRP A 520 -33.28 2.65 18.75
N GLN A 521 -34.06 1.73 19.29
CA GLN A 521 -35.49 1.96 19.57
C GLN A 521 -35.71 3.10 20.58
N ARG A 522 -34.92 3.11 21.67
CA ARG A 522 -34.99 4.19 22.67
C ARG A 522 -34.57 5.53 22.14
N GLU A 523 -33.47 5.57 21.35
CA GLU A 523 -32.97 6.82 20.75
C GLU A 523 -33.94 7.35 19.69
N ALA A 524 -34.52 6.48 18.86
CA ALA A 524 -35.56 6.87 17.91
C ALA A 524 -36.78 7.49 18.61
N ALA A 525 -37.33 6.84 19.65
CA ALA A 525 -38.42 7.38 20.43
C ALA A 525 -38.09 8.72 21.11
N LYS A 526 -36.83 8.92 21.49
CA LYS A 526 -36.39 10.17 22.15
C LYS A 526 -36.18 11.31 21.17
N PHE A 527 -35.53 11.07 20.06
CA PHE A 527 -35.08 12.14 19.14
C PHE A 527 -36.00 12.35 17.95
N THR A 528 -36.74 11.33 17.54
CA THR A 528 -37.65 11.33 16.38
C THR A 528 -38.96 10.62 16.69
N PRO A 529 -39.75 11.15 17.67
CA PRO A 529 -40.95 10.45 18.16
C PRO A 529 -42.01 10.25 17.07
N ASP A 530 -42.01 11.03 16.03
CA ASP A 530 -42.95 10.95 14.91
C ASP A 530 -42.64 9.84 13.90
N LEU A 531 -41.40 9.24 13.97
CA LEU A 531 -41.05 8.14 13.08
C LEU A 531 -41.76 6.82 13.50
N ARG A 532 -42.37 6.18 12.53
CA ARG A 532 -42.94 4.84 12.68
C ARG A 532 -41.83 3.79 12.65
N VAL A 533 -41.45 3.32 13.83
CA VAL A 533 -40.37 2.34 14.01
C VAL A 533 -40.95 0.94 14.12
N HIS A 534 -40.57 0.04 13.22
CA HIS A 534 -40.91 -1.39 13.31
C HIS A 534 -39.65 -2.19 13.69
N VAL A 535 -39.81 -3.12 14.67
CA VAL A 535 -38.70 -4.00 15.10
C VAL A 535 -38.95 -5.41 14.56
N HIS A 536 -38.22 -5.77 13.51
CA HIS A 536 -38.25 -7.11 12.92
C HIS A 536 -37.21 -8.02 13.59
N HIS A 537 -37.56 -8.51 14.78
CA HIS A 537 -36.69 -9.37 15.59
C HIS A 537 -37.52 -10.21 16.58
N GLY A 538 -36.97 -11.36 16.99
CA GLY A 538 -37.62 -12.26 17.96
C GLY A 538 -38.23 -13.53 17.33
N ALA A 539 -38.80 -14.38 18.18
CA ALA A 539 -39.44 -15.62 17.73
C ALA A 539 -40.85 -15.36 17.13
N ASP A 540 -41.54 -14.35 17.67
CA ASP A 540 -42.91 -13.99 17.28
C ASP A 540 -42.93 -12.84 16.25
N ARG A 541 -41.86 -12.68 15.44
CA ARG A 541 -41.82 -11.68 14.38
C ARG A 541 -42.81 -12.01 13.27
N LEU A 542 -43.38 -10.97 12.67
CA LEU A 542 -44.34 -11.11 11.57
C LEU A 542 -43.70 -11.85 10.37
N ASP A 543 -44.55 -12.52 9.59
CA ASP A 543 -44.18 -13.17 8.33
C ASP A 543 -45.27 -12.94 7.26
N GLY A 544 -45.01 -13.36 6.02
CA GLY A 544 -45.94 -13.24 4.90
C GLY A 544 -46.43 -11.83 4.62
N ASP A 545 -47.74 -11.70 4.33
CA ASP A 545 -48.36 -10.45 3.93
C ASP A 545 -48.41 -9.41 5.09
N GLU A 546 -48.55 -9.86 6.32
CA GLU A 546 -48.53 -8.98 7.51
C GLU A 546 -47.14 -8.32 7.68
N LEU A 547 -46.06 -9.04 7.41
CA LEU A 547 -44.73 -8.49 7.41
C LEU A 547 -44.57 -7.45 6.32
N THR A 548 -45.01 -7.74 5.10
CA THR A 548 -44.87 -6.85 3.94
C THR A 548 -45.63 -5.54 4.19
N GLU A 549 -46.81 -5.58 4.77
CA GLU A 549 -47.59 -4.40 5.14
C GLU A 549 -46.87 -3.59 6.25
N ALA A 550 -46.40 -4.26 7.30
CA ALA A 550 -45.68 -3.62 8.40
C ALA A 550 -44.39 -2.93 7.93
N LEU A 551 -43.60 -3.59 7.05
CA LEU A 551 -42.37 -3.05 6.50
C LEU A 551 -42.61 -1.85 5.58
N SER A 552 -43.67 -1.89 4.76
CA SER A 552 -44.03 -0.83 3.84
C SER A 552 -44.60 0.40 4.52
N SER A 553 -45.24 0.22 5.67
CA SER A 553 -45.84 1.31 6.46
C SER A 553 -44.84 1.99 7.41
N ALA A 554 -43.72 1.35 7.71
CA ALA A 554 -42.68 1.89 8.60
C ALA A 554 -41.79 2.93 7.92
N ASP A 555 -41.29 3.89 8.71
CA ASP A 555 -40.26 4.84 8.28
C ASP A 555 -38.85 4.26 8.58
N LEU A 556 -38.73 3.54 9.70
CA LEU A 556 -37.50 2.88 10.15
C LEU A 556 -37.77 1.43 10.59
N VAL A 557 -37.10 0.49 9.96
CA VAL A 557 -37.17 -0.94 10.33
C VAL A 557 -35.84 -1.34 10.97
N LEU A 558 -35.90 -1.83 12.21
CA LEU A 558 -34.75 -2.33 12.96
C LEU A 558 -34.71 -3.85 12.89
N THR A 559 -33.54 -4.39 12.49
CA THR A 559 -33.32 -5.84 12.47
C THR A 559 -31.88 -6.19 12.83
N THR A 560 -31.62 -7.49 12.98
CA THR A 560 -30.24 -7.97 13.25
C THR A 560 -29.65 -8.64 12.04
N TYR A 561 -28.33 -8.71 11.98
CA TYR A 561 -27.60 -9.38 10.90
C TYR A 561 -28.03 -10.83 10.68
N GLY A 562 -28.31 -11.57 11.79
CA GLY A 562 -28.78 -12.96 11.72
C GLY A 562 -30.19 -13.07 11.14
N VAL A 563 -31.11 -12.17 11.53
CA VAL A 563 -32.49 -12.13 11.00
C VAL A 563 -32.48 -11.69 9.55
N ALA A 564 -31.73 -10.64 9.20
CA ALA A 564 -31.57 -10.17 7.81
C ALA A 564 -31.06 -11.28 6.87
N THR A 565 -30.17 -12.16 7.37
CA THR A 565 -29.68 -13.31 6.60
C THR A 565 -30.75 -14.38 6.41
N ARG A 566 -31.54 -14.66 7.45
CA ARG A 566 -32.56 -15.71 7.45
C ARG A 566 -33.76 -15.31 6.60
N ASP A 567 -34.24 -14.09 6.80
CA ASP A 567 -35.47 -13.57 6.18
C ASP A 567 -35.17 -12.73 4.91
N ARG A 568 -34.02 -12.97 4.30
CA ARG A 568 -33.54 -12.23 3.10
C ARG A 568 -34.60 -12.18 1.99
N ALA A 569 -35.30 -13.28 1.75
CA ALA A 569 -36.29 -13.33 0.68
C ALA A 569 -37.40 -12.29 0.89
N ALA A 570 -38.03 -12.27 2.06
CA ALA A 570 -39.06 -11.31 2.39
C ALA A 570 -38.57 -9.86 2.41
N LEU A 571 -37.36 -9.61 2.97
CA LEU A 571 -36.76 -8.29 2.99
C LEU A 571 -36.36 -7.80 1.59
N SER A 572 -36.15 -8.70 0.61
CA SER A 572 -35.84 -8.35 -0.78
C SER A 572 -37.08 -7.96 -1.60
N GLU A 573 -38.28 -8.24 -1.12
CA GLU A 573 -39.54 -7.82 -1.77
C GLU A 573 -39.87 -6.34 -1.51
N VAL A 574 -39.26 -5.75 -0.48
CA VAL A 574 -39.42 -4.34 -0.15
C VAL A 574 -38.41 -3.48 -0.87
N THR A 575 -38.85 -2.38 -1.48
CA THR A 575 -37.95 -1.37 -2.04
C THR A 575 -37.50 -0.42 -0.95
N TRP A 576 -36.27 -0.61 -0.47
CA TRP A 576 -35.70 0.21 0.60
C TRP A 576 -35.20 1.56 0.07
N ALA A 577 -35.60 2.65 0.69
CA ALA A 577 -34.96 3.94 0.45
C ALA A 577 -33.48 3.91 0.88
N ARG A 578 -33.22 3.24 2.02
CA ARG A 578 -31.86 3.07 2.56
C ARG A 578 -31.71 1.71 3.22
N VAL A 579 -30.53 1.10 3.04
CA VAL A 579 -30.08 -0.01 3.89
C VAL A 579 -28.87 0.46 4.68
N VAL A 580 -28.96 0.40 6.00
CA VAL A 580 -27.92 0.88 6.92
C VAL A 580 -27.35 -0.31 7.70
N CYS A 581 -26.05 -0.42 7.74
CA CYS A 581 -25.32 -1.38 8.58
C CYS A 581 -24.66 -0.64 9.74
N ASP A 582 -25.14 -0.87 10.95
CA ASP A 582 -24.48 -0.40 12.16
C ASP A 582 -23.45 -1.44 12.63
N GLU A 583 -22.29 -0.97 13.15
CA GLU A 583 -21.12 -1.78 13.41
C GLU A 583 -20.73 -2.61 12.16
N ALA A 584 -20.48 -1.88 11.06
CA ALA A 584 -20.26 -2.46 9.72
C ALA A 584 -19.06 -3.42 9.64
N GLN A 585 -18.21 -3.51 10.66
CA GLN A 585 -17.22 -4.58 10.78
C GLN A 585 -17.84 -5.99 10.76
N ASN A 586 -19.14 -6.12 11.04
CA ASN A 586 -19.86 -7.38 10.89
C ASN A 586 -19.96 -7.89 9.44
N ILE A 587 -19.76 -7.01 8.45
CA ILE A 587 -19.74 -7.36 7.02
C ILE A 587 -18.35 -7.21 6.37
N LYS A 588 -17.29 -7.11 7.17
CA LYS A 588 -15.91 -6.91 6.71
C LYS A 588 -15.36 -8.07 5.87
N ASN A 589 -15.90 -9.26 6.04
CA ASN A 589 -15.56 -10.41 5.20
C ASN A 589 -16.66 -10.67 4.18
N HIS A 590 -16.40 -10.32 2.92
CA HIS A 590 -17.36 -10.43 1.81
C HIS A 590 -17.79 -11.87 1.47
N THR A 591 -17.05 -12.87 1.92
CA THR A 591 -17.36 -14.28 1.62
C THR A 591 -18.39 -14.88 2.58
N THR A 592 -18.69 -14.21 3.70
CA THR A 592 -19.65 -14.70 4.67
C THR A 592 -21.07 -14.63 4.13
N ARG A 593 -21.91 -15.62 4.51
CA ARG A 593 -23.34 -15.66 4.15
C ARG A 593 -24.06 -14.37 4.58
N GLN A 594 -23.69 -13.83 5.73
CA GLN A 594 -24.24 -12.59 6.29
C GLN A 594 -23.92 -11.39 5.40
N ALA A 595 -22.65 -11.19 5.00
CA ALA A 595 -22.27 -10.10 4.13
C ALA A 595 -22.92 -10.20 2.74
N GLN A 596 -23.02 -11.42 2.19
CA GLN A 596 -23.71 -11.67 0.93
C GLN A 596 -25.20 -11.39 0.99
N ALA A 597 -25.87 -11.80 2.08
CA ALA A 597 -27.29 -11.56 2.27
C ALA A 597 -27.61 -10.07 2.34
N VAL A 598 -26.83 -9.31 3.11
CA VAL A 598 -27.02 -7.86 3.28
C VAL A 598 -26.78 -7.09 1.98
N ARG A 599 -25.76 -7.48 1.20
CA ARG A 599 -25.47 -6.86 -0.12
C ARG A 599 -26.54 -7.13 -1.15
N ALA A 600 -27.22 -8.25 -1.07
CA ALA A 600 -28.27 -8.63 -2.00
C ALA A 600 -29.58 -7.87 -1.81
N LEU A 601 -29.76 -7.15 -0.68
CA LEU A 601 -30.96 -6.36 -0.43
C LEU A 601 -31.07 -5.19 -1.39
N PRO A 602 -32.22 -4.98 -2.05
CA PRO A 602 -32.43 -3.84 -2.93
C PRO A 602 -32.51 -2.53 -2.12
N ALA A 603 -31.73 -1.53 -2.49
CA ALA A 603 -31.75 -0.23 -1.81
C ALA A 603 -31.35 0.88 -2.78
N ALA A 604 -32.01 2.04 -2.66
CA ALA A 604 -31.61 3.22 -3.42
C ALA A 604 -30.25 3.75 -2.93
N THR A 605 -29.99 3.72 -1.63
CA THR A 605 -28.70 4.09 -1.04
C THR A 605 -28.29 3.14 0.07
N ARG A 606 -27.00 3.06 0.37
CA ARG A 606 -26.46 2.22 1.44
C ARG A 606 -25.51 2.99 2.33
N ILE A 607 -25.65 2.85 3.65
CA ILE A 607 -24.83 3.55 4.63
C ILE A 607 -24.20 2.54 5.57
N ALA A 608 -22.90 2.69 5.83
CA ALA A 608 -22.18 1.93 6.83
C ALA A 608 -21.83 2.84 8.00
N LEU A 609 -22.20 2.44 9.22
CA LEU A 609 -21.78 3.09 10.46
C LEU A 609 -20.73 2.21 11.14
N THR A 610 -19.58 2.79 11.49
CA THR A 610 -18.51 2.07 12.19
C THR A 610 -17.64 3.05 12.97
N GLY A 611 -17.01 2.59 14.04
CA GLY A 611 -15.94 3.36 14.71
C GLY A 611 -14.56 3.09 14.12
N THR A 612 -14.42 1.98 13.39
CA THR A 612 -13.14 1.49 12.84
C THR A 612 -13.34 0.97 11.41
N PRO A 613 -13.23 1.83 10.39
CA PRO A 613 -13.46 1.44 9.00
C PRO A 613 -12.41 0.45 8.47
N VAL A 614 -11.22 0.47 9.05
CA VAL A 614 -10.12 -0.48 8.80
C VAL A 614 -9.51 -0.85 10.15
N GLU A 615 -9.66 -2.11 10.55
CA GLU A 615 -9.02 -2.60 11.77
C GLU A 615 -7.66 -3.22 11.49
N ASN A 616 -7.60 -4.14 10.52
CA ASN A 616 -6.41 -4.96 10.31
C ASN A 616 -5.96 -5.07 8.85
N ARG A 617 -6.89 -5.01 7.88
CA ARG A 617 -6.59 -5.28 6.47
C ARG A 617 -7.39 -4.39 5.52
N LEU A 618 -6.77 -3.99 4.42
CA LEU A 618 -7.44 -3.22 3.36
C LEU A 618 -8.58 -3.98 2.68
N SER A 619 -8.57 -5.31 2.71
CA SER A 619 -9.69 -6.13 2.24
C SER A 619 -10.99 -5.91 3.04
N GLU A 620 -10.89 -5.46 4.30
CA GLU A 620 -12.05 -5.08 5.12
C GLU A 620 -12.67 -3.78 4.59
N LEU A 621 -11.81 -2.80 4.25
CA LEU A 621 -12.25 -1.55 3.61
C LEU A 621 -12.96 -1.84 2.29
N TRP A 622 -12.38 -2.72 1.44
CA TRP A 622 -13.01 -3.12 0.19
C TRP A 622 -14.42 -3.66 0.43
N SER A 623 -14.57 -4.53 1.43
CA SER A 623 -15.87 -5.14 1.74
C SER A 623 -16.92 -4.12 2.16
N ILE A 624 -16.56 -3.14 2.98
CA ILE A 624 -17.48 -2.08 3.43
C ILE A 624 -17.81 -1.13 2.26
N MET A 625 -16.81 -0.74 1.48
CA MET A 625 -17.00 0.14 0.32
C MET A 625 -17.84 -0.50 -0.78
N ASP A 626 -17.65 -1.80 -1.04
CA ASP A 626 -18.47 -2.54 -2.01
C ASP A 626 -19.92 -2.75 -1.54
N PHE A 627 -20.17 -2.77 -0.22
CA PHE A 627 -21.52 -2.69 0.31
C PHE A 627 -22.15 -1.33 0.07
N THR A 628 -21.44 -0.22 0.38
CA THR A 628 -22.00 1.14 0.23
C THR A 628 -22.12 1.54 -1.23
N ASN A 629 -21.12 1.26 -2.07
CA ASN A 629 -21.07 1.62 -3.50
C ASN A 629 -20.62 0.39 -4.31
N PRO A 630 -21.54 -0.50 -4.68
CA PRO A 630 -21.20 -1.74 -5.37
C PRO A 630 -20.42 -1.50 -6.66
N GLY A 631 -19.29 -2.20 -6.81
CA GLY A 631 -18.45 -2.12 -8.00
C GLY A 631 -17.49 -0.93 -8.04
N LEU A 632 -17.59 0.06 -7.14
CA LEU A 632 -16.74 1.25 -7.11
C LEU A 632 -15.24 0.92 -7.07
N LEU A 633 -14.84 -0.05 -6.27
CA LEU A 633 -13.45 -0.49 -6.14
C LEU A 633 -13.09 -1.68 -7.04
N GLY A 634 -13.98 -2.03 -7.98
CA GLY A 634 -13.81 -3.18 -8.86
C GLY A 634 -13.90 -4.53 -8.11
N ARG A 635 -13.50 -5.61 -8.78
CA ARG A 635 -13.52 -6.96 -8.19
C ARG A 635 -12.46 -7.10 -7.09
N ALA A 636 -12.77 -7.90 -6.06
CA ALA A 636 -11.89 -8.12 -4.91
C ALA A 636 -10.46 -8.55 -5.29
N GLU A 637 -10.31 -9.41 -6.30
CA GLU A 637 -9.00 -9.86 -6.78
C GLU A 637 -8.20 -8.76 -7.48
N ALA A 638 -8.86 -7.91 -8.27
CA ALA A 638 -8.23 -6.75 -8.91
C ALA A 638 -7.80 -5.72 -7.85
N PHE A 639 -8.66 -5.44 -6.88
CA PHE A 639 -8.36 -4.57 -5.75
C PHE A 639 -7.17 -5.09 -4.93
N ARG A 640 -7.13 -6.40 -4.66
CA ARG A 640 -6.02 -7.03 -3.95
C ARG A 640 -4.69 -6.83 -4.68
N ARG A 641 -4.64 -7.05 -6.00
CA ARG A 641 -3.41 -6.86 -6.80
C ARG A 641 -2.99 -5.39 -6.87
N LYS A 642 -3.95 -4.47 -7.04
CA LYS A 642 -3.68 -3.05 -7.31
C LYS A 642 -3.36 -2.27 -6.04
N TYR A 643 -3.98 -2.62 -4.89
CA TYR A 643 -3.88 -1.84 -3.66
C TYR A 643 -3.41 -2.64 -2.45
N VAL A 644 -4.00 -3.82 -2.18
CA VAL A 644 -3.69 -4.55 -0.93
C VAL A 644 -2.23 -4.98 -0.90
N ILE A 645 -1.76 -5.63 -1.96
CA ILE A 645 -0.37 -6.11 -2.03
C ILE A 645 0.62 -4.93 -2.02
N PRO A 646 0.51 -3.91 -2.87
CA PRO A 646 1.44 -2.79 -2.86
C PRO A 646 1.45 -2.02 -1.53
N VAL A 647 0.29 -1.77 -0.92
CA VAL A 647 0.21 -0.98 0.31
C VAL A 647 0.63 -1.78 1.54
N GLU A 648 0.08 -2.99 1.74
CA GLU A 648 0.33 -3.76 2.96
C GLU A 648 1.68 -4.48 2.95
N ARG A 649 2.14 -4.88 1.76
CA ARG A 649 3.37 -5.66 1.62
C ARG A 649 4.57 -4.82 1.24
N ASP A 650 4.39 -3.90 0.28
CA ASP A 650 5.48 -3.17 -0.34
C ASP A 650 5.60 -1.73 0.18
N ALA A 651 4.68 -1.30 1.07
CA ALA A 651 4.57 0.05 1.63
C ALA A 651 4.58 1.15 0.55
N ASP A 652 3.93 0.86 -0.60
CA ASP A 652 3.90 1.75 -1.77
C ASP A 652 3.09 3.01 -1.46
N ALA A 653 3.79 4.15 -1.45
CA ALA A 653 3.20 5.45 -1.16
C ALA A 653 2.24 5.92 -2.27
N ASP A 654 2.51 5.59 -3.53
CA ASP A 654 1.67 5.98 -4.67
C ASP A 654 0.35 5.19 -4.65
N ALA A 655 0.42 3.89 -4.39
CA ALA A 655 -0.77 3.05 -4.21
C ALA A 655 -1.61 3.50 -3.00
N THR A 656 -0.96 3.89 -1.90
CA THR A 656 -1.63 4.44 -0.71
C THR A 656 -2.34 5.75 -1.02
N ALA A 657 -1.69 6.68 -1.72
CA ALA A 657 -2.27 7.95 -2.11
C ALA A 657 -3.44 7.77 -3.09
N ALA A 658 -3.32 6.85 -4.05
CA ALA A 658 -4.38 6.51 -4.99
C ALA A 658 -5.60 5.91 -4.28
N LEU A 659 -5.40 4.97 -3.35
CA LEU A 659 -6.48 4.39 -2.56
C LEU A 659 -7.17 5.43 -1.69
N LYS A 660 -6.41 6.32 -1.06
CA LYS A 660 -6.96 7.41 -0.24
C LYS A 660 -7.83 8.35 -1.07
N ARG A 661 -7.39 8.76 -2.27
CA ARG A 661 -8.20 9.57 -3.19
C ARG A 661 -9.51 8.88 -3.57
N LEU A 662 -9.45 7.57 -3.81
CA LEU A 662 -10.60 6.77 -4.23
C LEU A 662 -11.65 6.61 -3.12
N THR A 663 -11.25 6.54 -1.87
CA THR A 663 -12.13 6.22 -0.74
C THR A 663 -12.56 7.44 0.07
N SER A 664 -11.74 8.50 0.13
CA SER A 664 -12.02 9.69 0.94
C SER A 664 -13.37 10.38 0.63
N PRO A 665 -13.86 10.44 -0.62
CA PRO A 665 -15.16 11.05 -0.91
C PRO A 665 -16.34 10.36 -0.21
N PHE A 666 -16.21 9.07 0.06
CA PHE A 666 -17.26 8.20 0.59
C PHE A 666 -17.06 7.80 2.04
N CYS A 667 -16.03 8.33 2.71
CA CYS A 667 -15.70 7.98 4.09
C CYS A 667 -15.53 9.24 4.93
N LEU A 668 -16.45 9.52 5.81
CA LEU A 668 -16.36 10.61 6.78
C LEU A 668 -15.88 10.08 8.11
N ARG A 669 -14.68 10.50 8.53
CA ARG A 669 -14.08 10.10 9.80
C ARG A 669 -13.61 11.31 10.60
N ARG A 670 -14.14 11.45 11.81
CA ARG A 670 -13.76 12.50 12.76
C ARG A 670 -13.30 11.84 14.06
N LEU A 671 -12.25 12.40 14.64
CA LEU A 671 -11.63 11.90 15.87
C LEU A 671 -12.05 12.78 17.03
N LYS A 672 -12.26 12.19 18.22
CA LYS A 672 -12.54 12.93 19.45
C LYS A 672 -11.41 13.88 19.87
N THR A 673 -10.20 13.56 19.43
CA THR A 673 -8.99 14.35 19.70
C THR A 673 -8.83 15.58 18.82
N ASP A 674 -9.65 15.71 17.76
CA ASP A 674 -9.56 16.86 16.85
C ASP A 674 -10.31 18.07 17.43
N ARG A 675 -9.57 18.97 18.03
CA ARG A 675 -10.08 20.21 18.64
C ARG A 675 -10.69 21.19 17.63
N SER A 676 -10.36 21.08 16.37
CA SER A 676 -10.96 21.93 15.32
C SER A 676 -12.42 21.56 15.02
N ILE A 677 -12.79 20.34 15.34
CA ILE A 677 -14.12 19.78 15.07
C ILE A 677 -14.98 19.77 16.34
N ILE A 678 -14.36 19.56 17.49
CA ILE A 678 -15.04 19.35 18.78
C ILE A 678 -14.43 20.27 19.83
N THR A 679 -15.06 21.42 20.02
CA THR A 679 -14.64 22.42 21.03
C THR A 679 -15.16 22.14 22.45
N ASP A 680 -16.19 21.28 22.59
CA ASP A 680 -17.02 21.18 23.79
C ASP A 680 -16.89 19.84 24.54
N LEU A 681 -16.00 18.94 24.14
CA LEU A 681 -15.77 17.70 24.89
C LEU A 681 -14.71 17.93 25.99
N PRO A 682 -14.96 17.44 27.23
CA PRO A 682 -13.94 17.45 28.26
C PRO A 682 -12.71 16.67 27.84
N GLU A 683 -11.54 17.09 28.29
CA GLU A 683 -10.28 16.36 28.03
C GLU A 683 -10.40 14.94 28.61
N LYS A 684 -9.91 13.98 27.80
CA LYS A 684 -9.80 12.59 28.25
C LYS A 684 -8.77 12.56 29.37
N GLN A 685 -9.21 12.32 30.60
CA GLN A 685 -8.30 11.99 31.71
C GLN A 685 -7.93 10.52 31.54
N GLU A 686 -6.65 10.24 31.33
CA GLU A 686 -6.08 8.87 31.37
C GLU A 686 -5.85 8.42 32.81
#